data_8a421f9952e78ddbb26be6c3a916278b
#
_entry.id   8a421f9952e78ddbb26be6c3a916278b
#
_cell.length_a   1.000
_cell.length_b   1.000
_cell.length_c   1.000
_cell.angle_alpha   90.00
_cell.angle_beta   90.00
_cell.angle_gamma   90.00
#
_symmetry.space_group_name_H-M   'P 1'
#
loop_
_entity.id
_entity.type
_entity.pdbx_description
1 polymer ?
#
loop_
_entity_poly.entity_id
_entity_poly.type
_entity_poly.pdbx_seq_one_letter_code
_entity_poly.pdbx_strand_id
1 'polypeptide(L)'
;MKSFFRVLLCFTTCLCIAGPATGQELPLAKPEAVGMSAEGMAKITSTIQKFIDDKEIGGAVTIVARRGKVIHFEAQGMQDISANKPMAKDTIFRIYSMTKAVVSVGAMILVEEGKLELDVPASRYIPALGKMKVGGKPQEREMTLRDLLRHTAGFPNNVTTDRALRKAGHPSLAKSTLEEMMNRLEAVPLRYQPGKGWHYSFATDVVARLVEVGAGQTVDKFLEARVFKPLGMVDTAFYCPKEKWDRFVTVYGRGLKPTIGPQPGTTGPFTFEKAPKFLSGGGGLVSTAGDYMRFCLMLSGKGEFAGKRLLKAETVEAMTRNQIPEGVGEITRRPEGRGFGLGFAVRTRKIDGNPSPLGEYEWLGGAGTEFFLSPSEELAVITLSQQSPMTSLKNAVRPAVFDAILKKGTTSKTTPKRNRFLLLDSRVVEHVDNARLMPGTIKKSPHNPLLVEDKPWEPRYDNMYPNVIYDEEEKLYKCWYSPFIVDERTSETPPPKRNPESTHYMSKKPNRREEALLYATSKDGLHWEKPELGIVEFQGSRKNNIACHGLSGAGVIKDKRDPKPERRYKAFYCSSSGYKMRYSADGLHWSSEVALPGVGESDTHANMIWSPELNKYVGILRHYDRVPITGNRKVARTESADAVKWSKSTTILEGTPLKQLHDMTIFRDGSVYLGLLGCMHYPSRKSRDGVRQHVELAWSPDSYTWHRISPGTPLIAPTDAKERVFGKMPYDWGNSFAAQPIIRAGEIQIYYGASDWYFFDWRKGSLALATLRKDGWAGYEPVDQRKPAVIRTTSLARTTGKLRLCADVAPGGSIRVILMDGDNKEFIASKPLTKTVTDGEVQWANDFSLDQIESDEFRLGFEIVNAKLYSFSFAD
;
A
#
# COMPACT_ATOMS: atom_id res chain seq x y z
N MET A 1 -1.53 66.33 49.71
CA MET A 1 -2.56 65.47 50.29
C MET A 1 -2.64 64.20 49.48
N LYS A 2 -2.15 63.07 50.02
CA LYS A 2 -1.98 61.81 49.34
C LYS A 2 -3.25 60.96 49.56
N SER A 3 -3.91 60.47 48.49
CA SER A 3 -4.98 59.51 48.59
C SER A 3 -4.56 58.14 48.02
N PHE A 4 -4.55 57.12 48.87
CA PHE A 4 -4.23 55.72 48.55
C PHE A 4 -5.47 55.03 48.02
N PHE A 5 -5.36 54.43 46.81
CA PHE A 5 -6.34 53.45 46.32
C PHE A 5 -5.79 52.05 46.62
N ARG A 6 -6.52 51.30 47.46
CA ARG A 6 -6.33 49.88 47.70
C ARG A 6 -7.12 49.12 46.62
N VAL A 7 -6.41 48.35 45.80
CA VAL A 7 -7.00 47.36 44.91
C VAL A 7 -7.15 46.06 45.67
N LEU A 8 -8.40 45.62 45.86
CA LEU A 8 -8.74 44.32 46.44
C LEU A 8 -8.73 43.27 45.34
N LEU A 9 -7.74 42.36 45.35
CA LEU A 9 -7.60 41.22 44.43
C LEU A 9 -8.47 40.07 44.98
N CYS A 10 -9.64 39.83 44.38
CA CYS A 10 -10.46 38.63 44.63
C CYS A 10 -9.84 37.46 43.86
N PHE A 11 -9.21 36.53 44.57
CA PHE A 11 -8.85 35.19 44.06
C PHE A 11 -10.13 34.34 44.04
N THR A 12 -10.75 34.16 42.88
CA THR A 12 -11.78 33.14 42.65
C THR A 12 -11.06 31.83 42.32
N THR A 13 -10.93 30.98 43.32
CA THR A 13 -10.52 29.56 43.13
C THR A 13 -11.62 28.85 42.37
N CYS A 14 -11.42 28.64 41.08
CA CYS A 14 -12.23 27.73 40.25
C CYS A 14 -11.93 26.30 40.69
N LEU A 15 -12.75 25.70 41.50
CA LEU A 15 -12.74 24.27 41.82
C LEU A 15 -13.25 23.55 40.58
N CYS A 16 -12.35 23.08 39.70
CA CYS A 16 -12.72 22.15 38.66
C CYS A 16 -13.12 20.82 39.31
N ILE A 17 -14.39 20.62 39.52
CA ILE A 17 -14.97 19.30 39.79
C ILE A 17 -14.75 18.48 38.49
N ALA A 18 -13.74 17.59 38.49
CA ALA A 18 -13.59 16.59 37.45
C ALA A 18 -14.82 15.66 37.53
N GLY A 19 -15.77 15.87 36.62
CA GLY A 19 -16.86 14.92 36.41
C GLY A 19 -16.29 13.55 36.02
N PRO A 20 -17.03 12.45 36.20
CA PRO A 20 -16.58 11.14 35.78
C PRO A 20 -16.20 11.18 34.29
N ALA A 21 -15.05 10.63 33.96
CA ALA A 21 -14.53 10.54 32.57
C ALA A 21 -15.55 9.73 31.75
N THR A 22 -16.48 10.41 31.10
CA THR A 22 -17.36 9.80 30.10
C THR A 22 -16.47 9.45 28.91
N GLY A 23 -16.40 8.16 28.56
CA GLY A 23 -15.69 7.71 27.38
C GLY A 23 -16.18 8.50 26.17
N GLN A 24 -15.25 8.93 25.31
CA GLN A 24 -15.56 9.71 24.11
C GLN A 24 -16.61 8.96 23.27
N GLU A 25 -17.70 9.61 22.87
CA GLU A 25 -18.78 8.96 22.12
C GLU A 25 -18.29 8.41 20.79
N LEU A 26 -18.77 7.22 20.41
CA LEU A 26 -18.49 6.65 19.12
C LEU A 26 -19.20 7.44 18.01
N PRO A 27 -18.52 7.77 16.90
CA PRO A 27 -19.12 8.54 15.81
C PRO A 27 -20.17 7.70 15.07
N LEU A 28 -21.46 7.95 15.31
CA LEU A 28 -22.58 7.23 14.71
C LEU A 28 -22.97 7.82 13.34
N ALA A 29 -23.51 6.97 12.45
CA ALA A 29 -24.14 7.39 11.20
C ALA A 29 -25.21 6.38 10.76
N LYS A 30 -26.09 6.78 9.84
CA LYS A 30 -26.95 5.83 9.12
C LYS A 30 -26.11 5.03 8.12
N PRO A 31 -26.41 3.76 7.85
CA PRO A 31 -25.66 2.94 6.90
C PRO A 31 -25.46 3.60 5.54
N GLU A 32 -26.51 4.21 4.98
CA GLU A 32 -26.50 4.84 3.65
C GLU A 32 -25.51 6.01 3.57
N ALA A 33 -25.32 6.74 4.66
CA ALA A 33 -24.39 7.89 4.71
C ALA A 33 -22.93 7.48 4.48
N VAL A 34 -22.60 6.21 4.68
CA VAL A 34 -21.28 5.64 4.43
C VAL A 34 -21.29 4.59 3.32
N GLY A 35 -22.38 4.50 2.55
CA GLY A 35 -22.51 3.60 1.42
C GLY A 35 -22.71 2.14 1.82
N MET A 36 -23.55 1.90 2.85
CA MET A 36 -24.02 0.58 3.25
C MET A 36 -25.55 0.54 3.21
N SER A 37 -26.16 -0.64 3.04
CA SER A 37 -27.61 -0.77 3.08
C SER A 37 -28.10 -1.12 4.48
N ALA A 38 -29.19 -0.47 4.93
CA ALA A 38 -29.83 -0.82 6.20
C ALA A 38 -30.36 -2.26 6.20
N GLU A 39 -30.85 -2.76 5.06
CA GLU A 39 -31.27 -4.15 4.89
C GLU A 39 -30.12 -5.12 5.15
N GLY A 40 -28.92 -4.83 4.60
CA GLY A 40 -27.74 -5.64 4.87
C GLY A 40 -27.33 -5.65 6.33
N MET A 41 -27.48 -4.52 7.04
CA MET A 41 -27.25 -4.49 8.48
C MET A 41 -28.27 -5.34 9.24
N ALA A 42 -29.54 -5.34 8.83
CA ALA A 42 -30.57 -6.22 9.41
C ALA A 42 -30.28 -7.70 9.19
N LYS A 43 -29.59 -8.08 8.09
CA LYS A 43 -29.14 -9.47 7.89
C LYS A 43 -28.09 -9.92 8.91
N ILE A 44 -27.27 -9.02 9.42
CA ILE A 44 -26.34 -9.30 10.52
C ILE A 44 -27.15 -9.71 11.76
N THR A 45 -28.13 -8.88 12.13
CA THR A 45 -29.03 -9.13 13.27
C THR A 45 -29.71 -10.49 13.15
N SER A 46 -30.33 -10.79 11.99
CA SER A 46 -31.02 -12.07 11.78
C SER A 46 -30.05 -13.26 11.78
N THR A 47 -28.83 -13.10 11.27
CA THR A 47 -27.82 -14.14 11.33
C THR A 47 -27.43 -14.47 12.77
N ILE A 48 -27.21 -13.48 13.61
CA ILE A 48 -26.87 -13.68 15.04
C ILE A 48 -28.04 -14.29 15.77
N GLN A 49 -29.28 -13.81 15.51
CA GLN A 49 -30.49 -14.36 16.15
C GLN A 49 -30.63 -15.85 15.87
N LYS A 50 -30.35 -16.30 14.64
CA LYS A 50 -30.37 -17.72 14.29
C LYS A 50 -29.43 -18.57 15.17
N PHE A 51 -28.19 -18.13 15.43
CA PHE A 51 -27.26 -18.83 16.33
C PHE A 51 -27.77 -18.90 17.77
N ILE A 52 -28.52 -17.87 18.22
CA ILE A 52 -29.14 -17.87 19.54
C ILE A 52 -30.31 -18.85 19.59
N ASP A 53 -31.21 -18.85 18.59
CA ASP A 53 -32.37 -19.72 18.47
C ASP A 53 -31.97 -21.20 18.36
N ASP A 54 -30.89 -21.48 17.59
CA ASP A 54 -30.29 -22.80 17.44
C ASP A 54 -29.50 -23.25 18.70
N LYS A 55 -29.43 -22.38 19.74
CA LYS A 55 -28.72 -22.63 21.02
C LYS A 55 -27.23 -22.89 20.85
N GLU A 56 -26.63 -22.36 19.81
CA GLU A 56 -25.19 -22.44 19.57
C GLU A 56 -24.42 -21.42 20.41
N ILE A 57 -25.03 -20.25 20.72
CA ILE A 57 -24.50 -19.23 21.61
C ILE A 57 -25.56 -18.72 22.57
N GLY A 58 -25.13 -18.24 23.75
CA GLY A 58 -26.07 -17.62 24.72
C GLY A 58 -26.51 -16.22 24.32
N GLY A 59 -25.64 -15.47 23.69
CA GLY A 59 -25.85 -14.12 23.20
C GLY A 59 -24.58 -13.52 22.60
N ALA A 60 -24.72 -12.37 21.95
CA ALA A 60 -23.61 -11.67 21.31
C ALA A 60 -23.80 -10.17 21.27
N VAL A 61 -22.69 -9.44 21.12
CA VAL A 61 -22.65 -8.02 20.74
C VAL A 61 -21.94 -7.90 19.40
N THR A 62 -22.58 -7.22 18.45
CA THR A 62 -22.03 -6.94 17.12
C THR A 62 -21.93 -5.45 16.88
N ILE A 63 -20.80 -5.01 16.29
CA ILE A 63 -20.60 -3.61 15.94
C ILE A 63 -19.86 -3.51 14.61
N VAL A 64 -20.38 -2.67 13.71
CA VAL A 64 -19.82 -2.41 12.38
C VAL A 64 -19.61 -0.91 12.22
N ALA A 65 -18.40 -0.55 11.75
CA ALA A 65 -18.10 0.81 11.36
C ALA A 65 -17.56 0.84 9.92
N ARG A 66 -17.93 1.88 9.17
CA ARG A 66 -17.37 2.16 7.84
C ARG A 66 -17.03 3.64 7.72
N ARG A 67 -15.90 3.96 7.06
CA ARG A 67 -15.42 5.36 6.91
C ARG A 67 -15.36 6.11 8.24
N GLY A 68 -14.90 5.42 9.28
CA GLY A 68 -14.78 5.99 10.61
C GLY A 68 -16.11 6.22 11.35
N LYS A 69 -17.26 5.75 10.83
CA LYS A 69 -18.60 5.91 11.46
C LYS A 69 -19.19 4.56 11.81
N VAL A 70 -19.71 4.40 13.01
CA VAL A 70 -20.46 3.22 13.46
C VAL A 70 -21.86 3.26 12.86
N ILE A 71 -22.26 2.20 12.18
CA ILE A 71 -23.52 2.08 11.44
C ILE A 71 -24.39 0.91 11.90
N HIS A 72 -23.85 0.03 12.74
CA HIS A 72 -24.56 -1.07 13.37
C HIS A 72 -23.93 -1.30 14.74
N PHE A 73 -24.74 -1.36 15.78
CA PHE A 73 -24.30 -1.69 17.12
C PHE A 73 -25.46 -2.32 17.88
N GLU A 74 -25.44 -3.64 18.02
CA GLU A 74 -26.53 -4.39 18.63
C GLU A 74 -26.04 -5.42 19.63
N ALA A 75 -26.87 -5.68 20.62
CA ALA A 75 -26.71 -6.72 21.63
C ALA A 75 -27.95 -7.65 21.57
N GLN A 76 -27.71 -8.94 21.47
CA GLN A 76 -28.76 -9.96 21.28
C GLN A 76 -28.55 -11.15 22.22
N GLY A 77 -29.67 -11.77 22.68
CA GLY A 77 -29.64 -12.91 23.57
C GLY A 77 -29.30 -12.54 25.01
N MET A 78 -28.67 -13.48 25.74
CA MET A 78 -28.46 -13.38 27.19
C MET A 78 -26.98 -13.21 27.52
N GLN A 79 -26.68 -12.30 28.43
CA GLN A 79 -25.39 -12.17 29.12
C GLN A 79 -25.19 -13.32 30.13
N ASP A 80 -26.28 -13.63 30.87
CA ASP A 80 -26.37 -14.79 31.79
C ASP A 80 -27.73 -15.41 31.68
N ILE A 81 -27.78 -16.66 31.17
CA ILE A 81 -29.04 -17.41 30.98
C ILE A 81 -29.64 -17.79 32.34
N SER A 82 -28.79 -18.19 33.30
CA SER A 82 -29.26 -18.65 34.60
C SER A 82 -29.88 -17.52 35.44
N ALA A 83 -29.38 -16.33 35.31
CA ALA A 83 -29.87 -15.12 35.94
C ALA A 83 -30.95 -14.39 35.13
N ASN A 84 -31.35 -14.95 33.97
CA ASN A 84 -32.25 -14.29 33.00
C ASN A 84 -31.83 -12.87 32.67
N LYS A 85 -30.50 -12.66 32.53
CA LYS A 85 -29.94 -11.33 32.29
C LYS A 85 -29.65 -11.13 30.80
N PRO A 86 -30.30 -10.13 30.16
CA PRO A 86 -30.10 -9.87 28.73
C PRO A 86 -28.68 -9.34 28.44
N MET A 87 -28.21 -9.60 27.22
CA MET A 87 -27.00 -9.00 26.70
C MET A 87 -27.18 -7.49 26.53
N ALA A 88 -26.16 -6.72 26.86
CA ALA A 88 -26.15 -5.26 26.72
C ALA A 88 -24.96 -4.79 25.89
N LYS A 89 -25.06 -3.63 25.25
CA LYS A 89 -23.98 -3.06 24.40
C LYS A 89 -22.70 -2.80 25.16
N ASP A 90 -22.78 -2.57 26.45
CA ASP A 90 -21.67 -2.31 27.37
C ASP A 90 -21.25 -3.57 28.17
N THR A 91 -21.76 -4.76 27.80
CA THR A 91 -21.31 -6.02 28.37
C THR A 91 -19.80 -6.19 28.20
N ILE A 92 -19.13 -6.59 29.29
CA ILE A 92 -17.69 -6.79 29.36
C ILE A 92 -17.39 -8.25 29.03
N PHE A 93 -16.46 -8.46 28.08
CA PHE A 93 -16.04 -9.78 27.60
C PHE A 93 -14.59 -10.06 27.97
N ARG A 94 -14.28 -11.34 28.22
CA ARG A 94 -12.90 -11.84 28.22
C ARG A 94 -12.44 -11.89 26.77
N ILE A 95 -11.59 -10.98 26.32
CA ILE A 95 -11.20 -10.89 24.90
C ILE A 95 -10.05 -11.82 24.50
N TYR A 96 -9.48 -12.53 25.49
CA TYR A 96 -8.42 -13.51 25.28
C TYR A 96 -7.37 -13.01 24.24
N SER A 97 -7.13 -13.76 23.19
CA SER A 97 -6.06 -13.49 22.23
C SER A 97 -6.22 -12.19 21.41
N MET A 98 -7.36 -11.51 21.44
CA MET A 98 -7.46 -10.14 20.93
C MET A 98 -6.57 -9.16 21.70
N THR A 99 -6.14 -9.50 22.93
CA THR A 99 -5.10 -8.81 23.71
C THR A 99 -3.81 -8.62 22.92
N LYS A 100 -3.45 -9.57 22.05
CA LYS A 100 -2.19 -9.54 21.28
C LYS A 100 -2.07 -8.32 20.39
N ALA A 101 -3.14 -7.94 19.71
CA ALA A 101 -3.18 -6.76 18.87
C ALA A 101 -2.87 -5.48 19.65
N VAL A 102 -3.45 -5.35 20.85
CA VAL A 102 -3.28 -4.19 21.73
C VAL A 102 -1.85 -4.11 22.26
N VAL A 103 -1.29 -5.24 22.74
CA VAL A 103 0.10 -5.29 23.23
C VAL A 103 1.09 -5.04 22.09
N SER A 104 0.80 -5.52 20.88
CA SER A 104 1.63 -5.24 19.70
C SER A 104 1.66 -3.75 19.38
N VAL A 105 0.54 -3.04 19.47
CA VAL A 105 0.49 -1.57 19.33
C VAL A 105 1.33 -0.91 20.42
N GLY A 106 1.22 -1.37 21.69
CA GLY A 106 2.06 -0.88 22.78
C GLY A 106 3.57 -1.03 22.51
N ALA A 107 4.00 -2.15 21.99
CA ALA A 107 5.40 -2.38 21.59
C ALA A 107 5.82 -1.43 20.45
N MET A 108 4.95 -1.22 19.45
CA MET A 108 5.27 -0.34 18.31
C MET A 108 5.30 1.14 18.68
N ILE A 109 4.58 1.58 19.72
CA ILE A 109 4.74 2.93 20.30
C ILE A 109 6.19 3.10 20.81
N LEU A 110 6.71 2.12 21.53
CA LEU A 110 8.09 2.16 22.05
C LEU A 110 9.15 2.03 20.93
N VAL A 111 8.82 1.36 19.84
CA VAL A 111 9.67 1.33 18.64
C VAL A 111 9.74 2.71 17.99
N GLU A 112 8.63 3.44 17.85
CA GLU A 112 8.62 4.81 17.33
C GLU A 112 9.37 5.80 18.24
N GLU A 113 9.39 5.54 19.55
CA GLU A 113 10.14 6.32 20.53
C GLU A 113 11.64 5.96 20.58
N GLY A 114 12.09 4.95 19.81
CA GLY A 114 13.47 4.48 19.81
C GLY A 114 13.87 3.72 21.09
N LYS A 115 12.92 3.33 21.95
CA LYS A 115 13.16 2.56 23.17
C LYS A 115 13.26 1.06 22.92
N LEU A 116 12.63 0.58 21.85
CA LEU A 116 12.75 -0.78 21.35
C LEU A 116 13.12 -0.74 19.86
N GLU A 117 13.82 -1.77 19.40
CA GLU A 117 14.20 -1.95 18.00
C GLU A 117 13.66 -3.28 17.47
N LEU A 118 13.11 -3.28 16.26
CA LEU A 118 12.46 -4.46 15.68
C LEU A 118 13.42 -5.59 15.33
N ASP A 119 14.63 -5.25 14.87
CA ASP A 119 15.52 -6.19 14.19
C ASP A 119 16.84 -6.47 14.93
N VAL A 120 16.99 -5.93 16.13
CA VAL A 120 18.11 -6.30 17.01
C VAL A 120 17.76 -7.54 17.85
N PRO A 121 18.76 -8.31 18.32
CA PRO A 121 18.53 -9.42 19.23
C PRO A 121 17.70 -9.01 20.46
N ALA A 122 16.59 -9.70 20.70
CA ALA A 122 15.72 -9.40 21.84
C ALA A 122 16.42 -9.66 23.21
N SER A 123 17.51 -10.43 23.21
CA SER A 123 18.38 -10.63 24.36
C SER A 123 19.05 -9.34 24.86
N ARG A 124 19.17 -8.32 24.02
CA ARG A 124 19.63 -6.98 24.45
C ARG A 124 18.74 -6.39 25.53
N TYR A 125 17.47 -6.70 25.52
CA TYR A 125 16.45 -6.24 26.46
C TYR A 125 16.15 -7.28 27.56
N ILE A 126 16.15 -8.57 27.18
CA ILE A 126 15.88 -9.70 28.06
C ILE A 126 16.97 -10.75 27.85
N PRO A 127 18.08 -10.73 28.64
CA PRO A 127 19.25 -11.58 28.41
C PRO A 127 18.97 -13.10 28.38
N ALA A 128 17.91 -13.55 29.07
CA ALA A 128 17.50 -14.95 29.06
C ALA A 128 17.11 -15.48 27.66
N LEU A 129 16.66 -14.61 26.76
CA LEU A 129 16.26 -15.00 25.39
C LEU A 129 17.45 -15.47 24.54
N GLY A 130 18.66 -14.95 24.80
CA GLY A 130 19.89 -15.40 24.13
C GLY A 130 20.33 -16.82 24.54
N LYS A 131 19.86 -17.33 25.70
CA LYS A 131 20.22 -18.65 26.23
C LYS A 131 19.28 -19.77 25.76
N MET A 132 18.19 -19.44 25.06
CA MET A 132 17.21 -20.45 24.63
C MET A 132 17.77 -21.37 23.55
N LYS A 133 17.28 -22.64 23.54
CA LYS A 133 17.81 -23.71 22.72
C LYS A 133 16.75 -24.32 21.78
N VAL A 134 17.19 -24.82 20.63
CA VAL A 134 16.42 -25.61 19.68
C VAL A 134 17.00 -27.02 19.64
N GLY A 135 16.24 -28.03 20.05
CA GLY A 135 16.75 -29.40 20.12
C GLY A 135 18.03 -29.57 20.96
N GLY A 136 18.16 -28.79 22.01
CA GLY A 136 19.34 -28.82 22.89
C GLY A 136 20.56 -27.98 22.41
N LYS A 137 20.54 -27.47 21.16
CA LYS A 137 21.58 -26.63 20.56
C LYS A 137 21.26 -25.14 20.69
N PRO A 138 22.25 -24.24 20.75
CA PRO A 138 22.02 -22.79 20.69
C PRO A 138 21.23 -22.35 19.44
N GLN A 139 20.67 -21.16 19.51
CA GLN A 139 20.08 -20.50 18.34
C GLN A 139 21.16 -20.19 17.29
N GLU A 140 20.87 -20.46 16.01
CA GLU A 140 21.75 -20.08 14.89
C GLU A 140 21.82 -18.55 14.71
N ARG A 141 20.72 -17.88 14.99
CA ARG A 141 20.63 -16.45 15.26
C ARG A 141 19.67 -16.21 16.39
N GLU A 142 19.89 -15.16 17.13
CA GLU A 142 18.97 -14.80 18.20
C GLU A 142 17.64 -14.26 17.62
N MET A 143 16.56 -14.51 18.34
CA MET A 143 15.24 -13.97 18.00
C MET A 143 15.19 -12.45 18.17
N THR A 144 14.38 -11.79 17.38
CA THR A 144 14.15 -10.34 17.41
C THR A 144 12.72 -10.01 17.85
N LEU A 145 12.44 -8.73 18.18
CA LEU A 145 11.07 -8.28 18.45
C LEU A 145 10.15 -8.53 17.23
N ARG A 146 10.66 -8.38 16.02
CA ARG A 146 9.91 -8.72 14.79
C ARG A 146 9.52 -10.20 14.76
N ASP A 147 10.43 -11.11 15.11
CA ASP A 147 10.12 -12.55 15.16
C ASP A 147 9.04 -12.87 16.19
N LEU A 148 9.06 -12.19 17.34
CA LEU A 148 8.05 -12.34 18.39
C LEU A 148 6.68 -11.86 17.93
N LEU A 149 6.60 -10.65 17.35
CA LEU A 149 5.36 -10.04 16.89
C LEU A 149 4.68 -10.82 15.75
N ARG A 150 5.46 -11.47 14.89
CA ARG A 150 4.95 -12.27 13.76
C ARG A 150 4.92 -13.77 14.01
N HIS A 151 5.19 -14.23 15.24
CA HIS A 151 5.19 -15.65 15.64
C HIS A 151 6.21 -16.54 14.91
N THR A 152 7.37 -16.00 14.51
CA THR A 152 8.47 -16.78 13.91
C THR A 152 9.63 -17.03 14.86
N ALA A 153 9.50 -16.69 16.16
CA ALA A 153 10.55 -16.85 17.15
C ALA A 153 10.79 -18.30 17.61
N GLY A 154 9.89 -19.23 17.29
CA GLY A 154 10.03 -20.65 17.65
C GLY A 154 9.38 -21.04 18.98
N PHE A 155 8.71 -20.16 19.70
CA PHE A 155 8.05 -20.48 20.95
C PHE A 155 6.91 -21.50 20.79
N PRO A 156 6.69 -22.41 21.76
CA PRO A 156 5.48 -23.20 21.87
C PRO A 156 4.27 -22.33 22.31
N ASN A 157 3.08 -22.92 22.40
CA ASN A 157 1.88 -22.23 22.93
C ASN A 157 1.93 -22.15 24.48
N ASN A 158 1.03 -21.36 25.07
CA ASN A 158 0.99 -21.11 26.52
C ASN A 158 0.88 -22.40 27.36
N VAL A 159 0.05 -23.37 26.94
CA VAL A 159 -0.15 -24.64 27.67
C VAL A 159 1.16 -25.46 27.69
N THR A 160 1.83 -25.54 26.55
CA THR A 160 3.10 -26.26 26.42
C THR A 160 4.20 -25.56 27.20
N THR A 161 4.24 -24.22 27.18
CA THR A 161 5.17 -23.40 27.95
C THR A 161 4.99 -23.63 29.46
N ASP A 162 3.75 -23.52 29.97
CA ASP A 162 3.45 -23.76 31.39
C ASP A 162 3.83 -25.18 31.84
N ARG A 163 3.53 -26.18 30.97
CA ARG A 163 3.92 -27.57 31.24
C ARG A 163 5.44 -27.75 31.30
N ALA A 164 6.18 -27.14 30.41
CA ALA A 164 7.66 -27.21 30.40
C ALA A 164 8.25 -26.58 31.65
N LEU A 165 7.74 -25.40 32.06
CA LEU A 165 8.17 -24.73 33.28
C LEU A 165 7.90 -25.59 34.54
N ARG A 166 6.69 -26.16 34.66
CA ARG A 166 6.34 -27.04 35.79
C ARG A 166 7.18 -28.31 35.80
N LYS A 167 7.48 -28.93 34.66
CA LYS A 167 8.36 -30.09 34.57
C LYS A 167 9.77 -29.77 35.02
N ALA A 168 10.23 -28.53 34.85
CA ALA A 168 11.51 -28.04 35.36
C ALA A 168 11.44 -27.56 36.82
N GLY A 169 10.37 -27.83 37.56
CA GLY A 169 10.21 -27.45 38.95
C GLY A 169 9.82 -26.00 39.23
N HIS A 170 9.47 -25.25 38.17
CA HIS A 170 9.08 -23.86 38.32
C HIS A 170 7.57 -23.68 38.62
N PRO A 171 7.16 -22.57 39.27
CA PRO A 171 5.76 -22.22 39.46
C PRO A 171 5.02 -22.08 38.12
N SER A 172 3.66 -22.25 38.14
CA SER A 172 2.81 -21.99 36.97
C SER A 172 2.89 -20.51 36.57
N LEU A 173 2.57 -20.24 35.28
CA LEU A 173 2.52 -18.87 34.75
C LEU A 173 1.68 -17.94 35.64
N ALA A 174 0.48 -18.38 36.05
CA ALA A 174 -0.44 -17.57 36.85
C ALA A 174 0.14 -17.09 38.20
N LYS A 175 1.15 -17.78 38.72
CA LYS A 175 1.83 -17.46 40.00
C LYS A 175 3.08 -16.61 39.84
N SER A 176 3.45 -16.23 38.62
CA SER A 176 4.67 -15.49 38.29
C SER A 176 4.37 -14.10 37.74
N THR A 177 5.28 -13.15 37.90
CA THR A 177 5.29 -11.93 37.07
C THR A 177 5.86 -12.25 35.67
N LEU A 178 5.74 -11.32 34.73
CA LEU A 178 6.38 -11.45 33.41
C LEU A 178 7.91 -11.54 33.56
N GLU A 179 8.49 -10.75 34.43
CA GLU A 179 9.95 -10.77 34.72
C GLU A 179 10.41 -12.11 35.29
N GLU A 180 9.75 -12.57 36.35
CA GLU A 180 10.05 -13.88 37.00
C GLU A 180 9.94 -15.04 36.00
N MET A 181 8.98 -14.95 35.06
CA MET A 181 8.79 -15.95 34.04
C MET A 181 9.90 -15.90 32.98
N MET A 182 10.33 -14.69 32.51
CA MET A 182 11.41 -14.55 31.52
C MET A 182 12.72 -15.19 32.01
N ASN A 183 13.04 -14.99 33.28
CA ASN A 183 14.25 -15.56 33.89
C ASN A 183 14.26 -17.10 33.92
N ARG A 184 13.13 -17.76 33.62
CA ARG A 184 12.97 -19.23 33.63
C ARG A 184 12.78 -19.81 32.23
N LEU A 185 12.77 -18.98 31.19
CA LEU A 185 12.49 -19.41 29.81
C LEU A 185 13.54 -20.36 29.23
N GLU A 186 14.76 -20.41 29.79
CA GLU A 186 15.77 -21.40 29.37
C GLU A 186 15.26 -22.83 29.47
N ALA A 187 14.34 -23.14 30.40
CA ALA A 187 13.68 -24.44 30.53
C ALA A 187 12.65 -24.75 29.41
N VAL A 188 12.35 -23.79 28.55
CA VAL A 188 11.35 -23.94 27.47
C VAL A 188 12.06 -24.10 26.13
N PRO A 189 12.07 -25.31 25.54
CA PRO A 189 12.72 -25.49 24.24
C PRO A 189 11.96 -24.78 23.12
N LEU A 190 12.69 -24.15 22.23
CA LEU A 190 12.13 -23.62 20.98
C LEU A 190 11.83 -24.78 20.03
N ARG A 191 10.78 -24.65 19.24
CA ARG A 191 10.31 -25.66 18.27
C ARG A 191 11.19 -25.73 17.01
N TYR A 192 11.75 -24.58 16.60
CA TYR A 192 12.60 -24.40 15.42
C TYR A 192 13.45 -23.14 15.59
N GLN A 193 14.45 -22.99 14.74
CA GLN A 193 15.34 -21.84 14.72
C GLN A 193 14.57 -20.54 14.40
N PRO A 194 14.82 -19.44 15.12
CA PRO A 194 14.13 -18.16 14.88
C PRO A 194 14.15 -17.76 13.41
N GLY A 195 12.97 -17.45 12.87
CA GLY A 195 12.77 -17.08 11.46
C GLY A 195 12.59 -18.25 10.50
N LYS A 196 12.74 -19.53 10.90
CA LYS A 196 12.65 -20.70 10.02
C LYS A 196 11.25 -21.35 9.94
N GLY A 197 10.32 -20.94 10.79
CA GLY A 197 8.96 -21.47 10.81
C GLY A 197 7.97 -20.44 11.38
N TRP A 198 6.70 -20.76 11.24
CA TRP A 198 5.64 -20.01 11.88
C TRP A 198 4.82 -20.90 12.82
N HIS A 199 4.63 -20.47 14.04
CA HIS A 199 3.79 -21.18 15.02
C HIS A 199 3.14 -20.17 15.97
N TYR A 200 1.79 -20.17 16.00
CA TYR A 200 1.03 -19.36 16.94
C TYR A 200 1.39 -19.70 18.39
N SER A 201 1.95 -18.76 19.14
CA SER A 201 2.77 -19.09 20.29
C SER A 201 2.58 -18.13 21.46
N PHE A 202 3.31 -18.45 22.53
CA PHE A 202 3.53 -17.66 23.75
C PHE A 202 4.26 -16.32 23.49
N ALA A 203 4.78 -16.08 22.30
CA ALA A 203 5.65 -14.94 21.98
C ALA A 203 5.13 -13.56 22.43
N THR A 204 3.81 -13.32 22.42
CA THR A 204 3.26 -12.00 22.79
C THR A 204 3.32 -11.74 24.31
N ASP A 205 3.44 -12.79 25.14
CA ASP A 205 3.75 -12.60 26.57
C ASP A 205 5.20 -12.12 26.75
N VAL A 206 6.12 -12.57 25.88
CA VAL A 206 7.49 -12.03 25.80
C VAL A 206 7.48 -10.58 25.32
N VAL A 207 6.65 -10.24 24.33
CA VAL A 207 6.45 -8.85 23.87
C VAL A 207 5.95 -7.97 25.01
N ALA A 208 5.01 -8.45 25.84
CA ALA A 208 4.53 -7.70 27.01
C ALA A 208 5.68 -7.36 27.97
N ARG A 209 6.61 -8.31 28.20
CA ARG A 209 7.81 -8.01 29.01
C ARG A 209 8.74 -7.02 28.32
N LEU A 210 8.92 -7.10 27.01
CA LEU A 210 9.69 -6.09 26.27
C LEU A 210 9.07 -4.70 26.41
N VAL A 211 7.74 -4.61 26.41
CA VAL A 211 7.02 -3.35 26.70
C VAL A 211 7.36 -2.85 28.10
N GLU A 212 7.36 -3.71 29.14
CA GLU A 212 7.74 -3.31 30.50
C GLU A 212 9.18 -2.79 30.58
N VAL A 213 10.11 -3.49 29.93
CA VAL A 213 11.52 -3.08 29.89
C VAL A 213 11.70 -1.75 29.18
N GLY A 214 11.11 -1.57 27.99
CA GLY A 214 11.20 -0.33 27.21
C GLY A 214 10.48 0.84 27.86
N ALA A 215 9.40 0.58 28.62
CA ALA A 215 8.60 1.60 29.29
C ALA A 215 9.09 1.93 30.70
N GLY A 216 9.87 1.06 31.34
CA GLY A 216 10.29 1.20 32.76
C GLY A 216 9.11 1.07 33.74
N GLN A 217 8.01 0.44 33.36
CA GLN A 217 6.82 0.23 34.18
C GLN A 217 6.05 -1.02 33.71
N THR A 218 5.09 -1.48 34.53
CA THR A 218 4.28 -2.66 34.18
C THR A 218 3.42 -2.41 32.94
N VAL A 219 3.16 -3.47 32.16
CA VAL A 219 2.46 -3.38 30.88
C VAL A 219 1.02 -2.86 31.01
N ASP A 220 0.33 -3.16 32.11
CA ASP A 220 -1.00 -2.65 32.41
C ASP A 220 -1.01 -1.12 32.55
N LYS A 221 -0.09 -0.56 33.34
CA LYS A 221 0.06 0.89 33.53
C LYS A 221 0.45 1.59 32.23
N PHE A 222 1.35 0.96 31.46
CA PHE A 222 1.76 1.50 30.17
C PHE A 222 0.59 1.55 29.19
N LEU A 223 -0.14 0.45 29.02
CA LEU A 223 -1.28 0.40 28.10
C LEU A 223 -2.42 1.31 28.56
N GLU A 224 -2.68 1.41 29.84
CA GLU A 224 -3.66 2.34 30.39
C GLU A 224 -3.32 3.78 29.99
N ALA A 225 -2.08 4.21 30.23
CA ALA A 225 -1.65 5.59 29.99
C ALA A 225 -1.53 5.92 28.48
N ARG A 226 -1.06 4.96 27.65
CA ARG A 226 -0.65 5.23 26.28
C ARG A 226 -1.64 4.73 25.22
N VAL A 227 -2.58 3.84 25.59
CA VAL A 227 -3.58 3.27 24.68
C VAL A 227 -5.00 3.52 25.21
N PHE A 228 -5.31 3.03 26.42
CA PHE A 228 -6.71 3.03 26.87
C PHE A 228 -7.24 4.43 27.17
N LYS A 229 -6.54 5.21 27.98
CA LYS A 229 -6.95 6.59 28.32
C LYS A 229 -7.04 7.50 27.07
N PRO A 230 -6.03 7.54 26.17
CA PRO A 230 -6.11 8.36 24.97
C PRO A 230 -7.29 8.01 24.03
N LEU A 231 -7.67 6.72 23.97
CA LEU A 231 -8.76 6.24 23.13
C LEU A 231 -10.14 6.23 23.86
N GLY A 232 -10.18 6.53 25.17
CA GLY A 232 -11.41 6.45 25.96
C GLY A 232 -11.92 5.02 26.17
N MET A 233 -11.04 4.03 26.26
CA MET A 233 -11.33 2.60 26.49
C MET A 233 -11.45 2.33 28.01
N VAL A 234 -12.55 2.78 28.60
CA VAL A 234 -12.76 2.84 30.08
C VAL A 234 -13.05 1.48 30.72
N ASP A 235 -13.42 0.48 29.93
CA ASP A 235 -13.74 -0.87 30.40
C ASP A 235 -12.71 -1.91 29.93
N THR A 236 -11.56 -1.45 29.45
CA THR A 236 -10.48 -2.33 28.98
C THR A 236 -9.36 -2.38 30.01
N ALA A 237 -9.08 -3.56 30.54
CA ALA A 237 -8.08 -3.78 31.59
C ALA A 237 -7.65 -5.25 31.67
N PHE A 238 -6.61 -5.57 32.48
CA PHE A 238 -6.18 -6.94 32.76
C PHE A 238 -7.06 -7.66 33.80
N TYR A 239 -8.03 -7.00 34.34
CA TYR A 239 -9.04 -7.59 35.25
C TYR A 239 -10.33 -6.77 35.22
N CYS A 240 -11.43 -7.36 35.67
CA CYS A 240 -12.72 -6.69 35.81
C CYS A 240 -12.90 -6.32 37.31
N PRO A 241 -12.92 -5.04 37.68
CA PRO A 241 -13.14 -4.63 39.06
C PRO A 241 -14.55 -5.00 39.53
N LYS A 242 -14.71 -5.25 40.84
CA LYS A 242 -15.92 -5.82 41.44
C LYS A 242 -17.20 -5.04 41.13
N GLU A 243 -17.10 -3.72 41.08
CA GLU A 243 -18.19 -2.80 40.76
C GLU A 243 -18.71 -2.94 39.32
N LYS A 244 -17.95 -3.61 38.44
CA LYS A 244 -18.33 -3.86 37.04
C LYS A 244 -18.75 -5.31 36.78
N TRP A 245 -18.78 -6.18 37.79
CA TRP A 245 -19.11 -7.61 37.60
C TRP A 245 -20.52 -7.82 37.10
N ASP A 246 -21.44 -6.91 37.41
CA ASP A 246 -22.80 -6.95 36.90
C ASP A 246 -22.86 -6.94 35.35
N ARG A 247 -21.87 -6.31 34.69
CA ARG A 247 -21.78 -6.29 33.22
C ARG A 247 -20.85 -7.38 32.64
N PHE A 248 -20.33 -8.30 33.49
CA PHE A 248 -19.37 -9.30 33.03
C PHE A 248 -20.04 -10.59 32.57
N VAL A 249 -19.82 -11.00 31.32
CA VAL A 249 -20.55 -12.10 30.66
C VAL A 249 -20.16 -13.48 31.17
N THR A 250 -21.13 -14.40 31.25
CA THR A 250 -20.93 -15.84 31.52
C THR A 250 -20.36 -16.53 30.30
N VAL A 251 -19.34 -17.40 30.47
CA VAL A 251 -18.79 -18.28 29.43
C VAL A 251 -19.56 -19.58 29.37
N TYR A 252 -20.08 -19.93 28.21
CA TYR A 252 -20.84 -21.15 27.98
C TYR A 252 -20.01 -22.22 27.25
N GLY A 253 -20.26 -23.48 27.60
CA GLY A 253 -19.78 -24.66 26.90
C GLY A 253 -20.82 -25.19 25.93
N ARG A 254 -20.60 -26.41 25.43
CA ARG A 254 -21.59 -27.11 24.57
C ARG A 254 -22.95 -27.26 25.27
N GLY A 255 -24.03 -27.01 24.51
CA GLY A 255 -25.40 -27.08 25.02
C GLY A 255 -25.70 -25.99 26.04
N LEU A 256 -25.04 -24.86 25.93
CA LEU A 256 -25.19 -23.67 26.79
C LEU A 256 -25.01 -23.93 28.29
N LYS A 257 -24.21 -24.93 28.65
CA LYS A 257 -23.85 -25.20 30.05
C LYS A 257 -22.80 -24.14 30.47
N PRO A 258 -23.02 -23.39 31.57
CA PRO A 258 -22.05 -22.43 32.07
C PRO A 258 -20.76 -23.15 32.48
N THR A 259 -19.61 -22.65 31.96
CA THR A 259 -18.29 -23.18 32.28
C THR A 259 -17.52 -22.22 33.20
N ILE A 260 -17.78 -20.92 33.08
CA ILE A 260 -17.23 -19.84 33.92
C ILE A 260 -18.37 -18.85 34.10
N GLY A 261 -18.81 -18.64 35.34
CA GLY A 261 -19.89 -17.76 35.71
C GLY A 261 -19.58 -16.28 35.47
N PRO A 262 -20.56 -15.40 35.76
CA PRO A 262 -20.40 -13.94 35.55
C PRO A 262 -19.32 -13.35 36.45
N GLN A 263 -19.06 -13.96 37.61
CA GLN A 263 -17.94 -13.54 38.44
C GLN A 263 -16.63 -13.84 37.76
N PRO A 264 -15.69 -12.90 37.76
CA PRO A 264 -14.38 -13.14 37.21
C PRO A 264 -13.68 -14.31 37.89
N GLY A 265 -13.37 -15.34 37.16
CA GLY A 265 -12.66 -16.54 37.63
C GLY A 265 -11.38 -16.79 36.90
N THR A 266 -10.55 -17.69 37.45
CA THR A 266 -9.29 -18.09 36.82
C THR A 266 -9.55 -19.04 35.69
N THR A 267 -9.08 -18.71 34.47
CA THR A 267 -9.13 -19.53 33.26
C THR A 267 -7.71 -19.87 32.80
N GLY A 268 -7.19 -21.03 33.19
CA GLY A 268 -5.82 -21.39 32.87
C GLY A 268 -4.82 -20.43 33.53
N PRO A 269 -3.94 -19.74 32.76
CA PRO A 269 -3.00 -18.76 33.30
C PRO A 269 -3.64 -17.39 33.57
N PHE A 270 -4.91 -17.17 33.26
CA PHE A 270 -5.57 -15.86 33.35
C PHE A 270 -6.44 -15.77 34.60
N THR A 271 -6.33 -14.64 35.31
CA THR A 271 -7.14 -14.30 36.49
C THR A 271 -7.80 -12.96 36.23
N PHE A 272 -9.12 -12.89 36.33
CA PHE A 272 -9.90 -11.69 36.05
C PHE A 272 -10.60 -11.05 37.28
N GLU A 273 -10.50 -11.67 38.44
CA GLU A 273 -11.17 -11.22 39.69
C GLU A 273 -10.46 -10.05 40.38
N LYS A 274 -9.16 -9.95 40.17
CA LYS A 274 -8.27 -8.97 40.75
C LYS A 274 -7.09 -8.75 39.84
N ALA A 275 -6.29 -7.73 40.08
CA ALA A 275 -5.05 -7.49 39.33
C ALA A 275 -4.21 -8.76 39.33
N PRO A 276 -3.98 -9.42 38.19
CA PRO A 276 -3.23 -10.66 38.13
C PRO A 276 -1.75 -10.42 38.34
N LYS A 277 -1.06 -11.40 38.94
CA LYS A 277 0.40 -11.36 39.01
C LYS A 277 1.03 -11.51 37.61
N PHE A 278 0.41 -12.33 36.75
CA PHE A 278 0.83 -12.56 35.37
C PHE A 278 -0.01 -11.71 34.42
N LEU A 279 0.56 -10.56 34.00
CA LEU A 279 -0.06 -9.63 33.04
C LEU A 279 0.09 -10.16 31.62
N SER A 280 -0.70 -11.21 31.26
CA SER A 280 -0.53 -11.89 29.99
C SER A 280 -0.80 -10.99 28.78
N GLY A 281 0.25 -10.70 28.03
CA GLY A 281 0.14 -10.07 26.71
C GLY A 281 -0.51 -10.96 25.65
N GLY A 282 -0.56 -12.27 25.91
CA GLY A 282 -1.16 -13.26 25.05
C GLY A 282 -2.68 -13.40 25.18
N GLY A 283 -3.29 -12.90 26.29
CA GLY A 283 -4.75 -13.13 26.47
C GLY A 283 -5.37 -12.58 27.76
N GLY A 284 -4.74 -11.67 28.44
CA GLY A 284 -5.13 -11.22 29.77
C GLY A 284 -6.15 -10.08 29.85
N LEU A 285 -6.58 -9.50 28.74
CA LEU A 285 -7.49 -8.36 28.75
C LEU A 285 -8.97 -8.75 28.78
N VAL A 286 -9.74 -7.89 29.42
CA VAL A 286 -11.20 -7.77 29.26
C VAL A 286 -11.49 -6.48 28.52
N SER A 287 -12.65 -6.41 27.82
CA SER A 287 -13.07 -5.20 27.08
C SER A 287 -14.56 -5.26 26.74
N THR A 288 -15.12 -4.15 26.28
CA THR A 288 -16.43 -4.06 25.63
C THR A 288 -16.28 -3.95 24.11
N ALA A 289 -17.35 -4.20 23.36
CA ALA A 289 -17.38 -3.97 21.90
C ALA A 289 -17.12 -2.51 21.54
N GLY A 290 -17.66 -1.57 22.33
CA GLY A 290 -17.45 -0.15 22.13
C GLY A 290 -16.00 0.29 22.32
N ASP A 291 -15.35 -0.16 23.40
CA ASP A 291 -13.93 0.14 23.64
C ASP A 291 -13.04 -0.44 22.55
N TYR A 292 -13.26 -1.71 22.19
CA TYR A 292 -12.45 -2.33 21.15
C TYR A 292 -12.68 -1.71 19.76
N MET A 293 -13.89 -1.16 19.50
CA MET A 293 -14.16 -0.41 18.27
C MET A 293 -13.35 0.90 18.22
N ARG A 294 -13.14 1.60 19.34
CA ARG A 294 -12.24 2.77 19.37
C ARG A 294 -10.82 2.40 18.98
N PHE A 295 -10.35 1.25 19.46
CA PHE A 295 -9.05 0.70 19.03
C PHE A 295 -9.03 0.37 17.53
N CYS A 296 -10.07 -0.26 17.00
CA CYS A 296 -10.19 -0.54 15.56
C CYS A 296 -10.27 0.74 14.72
N LEU A 297 -10.98 1.75 15.19
CA LEU A 297 -11.07 3.06 14.51
C LEU A 297 -9.72 3.79 14.51
N MET A 298 -8.92 3.69 15.56
CA MET A 298 -7.53 4.17 15.58
C MET A 298 -6.68 3.49 14.50
N LEU A 299 -6.79 2.18 14.35
CA LEU A 299 -6.08 1.44 13.30
C LEU A 299 -6.58 1.84 11.89
N SER A 300 -7.91 1.93 11.68
CA SER A 300 -8.52 2.40 10.42
C SER A 300 -8.12 3.83 10.08
N GLY A 301 -7.98 4.69 11.11
CA GLY A 301 -7.49 6.06 11.01
C GLY A 301 -5.97 6.17 10.88
N LYS A 302 -5.28 5.06 10.52
CA LYS A 302 -3.83 5.02 10.34
C LYS A 302 -3.06 5.56 11.57
N GLY A 303 -3.45 5.08 12.74
CA GLY A 303 -2.81 5.39 14.02
C GLY A 303 -3.44 6.56 14.78
N GLU A 304 -4.55 7.12 14.30
CA GLU A 304 -5.23 8.26 14.92
C GLU A 304 -6.74 8.01 15.09
N PHE A 305 -7.27 8.41 16.23
CA PHE A 305 -8.70 8.45 16.50
C PHE A 305 -9.04 9.67 17.37
N ALA A 306 -10.09 10.39 16.97
CA ALA A 306 -10.63 11.55 17.70
C ALA A 306 -9.57 12.61 18.09
N GLY A 307 -8.63 12.89 17.16
CA GLY A 307 -7.56 13.86 17.35
C GLY A 307 -6.40 13.35 18.23
N LYS A 308 -6.41 12.08 18.64
CA LYS A 308 -5.31 11.44 19.39
C LYS A 308 -4.56 10.49 18.50
N ARG A 309 -3.30 10.79 18.22
CA ARG A 309 -2.40 9.93 17.46
C ARG A 309 -1.57 9.06 18.41
N LEU A 310 -1.69 7.74 18.26
CA LEU A 310 -0.91 6.74 18.98
C LEU A 310 0.28 6.24 18.18
N LEU A 311 0.12 6.10 16.87
CA LEU A 311 1.13 5.59 15.95
C LEU A 311 1.17 6.45 14.68
N LYS A 312 2.30 6.41 13.98
CA LYS A 312 2.42 6.93 12.62
C LYS A 312 1.68 6.02 11.64
N ALA A 313 1.27 6.59 10.51
CA ALA A 313 0.56 5.83 9.46
C ALA A 313 1.42 4.68 8.91
N GLU A 314 2.71 4.93 8.71
CA GLU A 314 3.67 3.96 8.20
C GLU A 314 3.85 2.77 9.17
N THR A 315 3.77 3.03 10.47
CA THR A 315 3.85 1.98 11.50
C THR A 315 2.62 1.08 11.45
N VAL A 316 1.42 1.64 11.35
CA VAL A 316 0.20 0.85 11.20
C VAL A 316 0.24 0.04 9.90
N GLU A 317 0.69 0.62 8.80
CA GLU A 317 0.85 -0.09 7.53
C GLU A 317 1.85 -1.24 7.66
N ALA A 318 3.00 -1.01 8.31
CA ALA A 318 3.98 -2.07 8.57
C ALA A 318 3.40 -3.20 9.43
N MET A 319 2.57 -2.87 10.44
CA MET A 319 1.93 -3.86 11.31
C MET A 319 0.90 -4.71 10.56
N THR A 320 0.19 -4.15 9.59
CA THR A 320 -0.97 -4.76 8.93
C THR A 320 -0.66 -5.33 7.55
N ARG A 321 0.60 -5.30 7.10
CA ARG A 321 1.08 -6.04 5.91
C ARG A 321 1.71 -7.37 6.30
N ASN A 322 1.79 -8.29 5.35
CA ASN A 322 2.46 -9.58 5.58
C ASN A 322 3.96 -9.38 5.89
N GLN A 323 4.40 -9.91 7.01
CA GLN A 323 5.78 -9.85 7.49
C GLN A 323 6.48 -11.21 7.50
N ILE A 324 5.79 -12.28 7.05
CA ILE A 324 6.40 -13.63 7.01
C ILE A 324 7.36 -13.68 5.82
N PRO A 325 8.65 -14.02 6.04
CA PRO A 325 9.62 -14.17 4.97
C PRO A 325 9.24 -15.27 3.97
N GLU A 326 9.70 -15.14 2.74
CA GLU A 326 9.67 -16.24 1.76
C GLU A 326 10.49 -17.42 2.28
N GLY A 327 10.01 -18.65 2.02
CA GLY A 327 10.69 -19.89 2.44
C GLY A 327 10.51 -20.24 3.92
N VAL A 328 9.72 -19.50 4.69
CA VAL A 328 9.27 -19.94 6.01
C VAL A 328 8.36 -21.15 5.84
N GLY A 329 8.84 -22.31 6.32
CA GLY A 329 8.17 -23.59 6.21
C GLY A 329 6.76 -23.63 6.73
N GLU A 330 6.11 -24.76 6.56
CA GLU A 330 4.68 -25.01 6.78
C GLU A 330 4.13 -24.37 8.06
N ILE A 331 3.15 -23.50 7.87
CA ILE A 331 2.54 -22.74 8.93
C ILE A 331 1.38 -23.58 9.51
N THR A 332 1.71 -24.34 10.53
CA THR A 332 0.70 -25.15 11.24
C THR A 332 -0.38 -24.26 11.88
N ARG A 333 -1.65 -24.52 11.54
CA ARG A 333 -2.86 -23.83 12.03
C ARG A 333 -3.05 -22.37 11.56
N ARG A 334 -2.38 -21.93 10.48
CA ARG A 334 -2.75 -20.67 9.85
C ARG A 334 -3.97 -20.89 8.94
N PRO A 335 -5.01 -20.05 9.02
CA PRO A 335 -6.11 -20.09 8.07
C PRO A 335 -5.60 -19.91 6.64
N GLU A 336 -6.18 -20.67 5.72
CA GLU A 336 -5.81 -20.64 4.32
C GLU A 336 -5.81 -19.20 3.74
N GLY A 337 -4.87 -18.89 2.85
CA GLY A 337 -4.77 -17.59 2.19
C GLY A 337 -4.38 -16.43 3.10
N ARG A 338 -3.78 -16.68 4.27
CA ARG A 338 -3.36 -15.65 5.20
C ARG A 338 -1.86 -15.67 5.47
N GLY A 339 -1.27 -14.48 5.50
CA GLY A 339 0.02 -14.16 6.08
C GLY A 339 -0.12 -13.69 7.53
N PHE A 340 0.95 -13.14 8.09
CA PHE A 340 0.95 -12.53 9.41
C PHE A 340 1.78 -11.25 9.40
N GLY A 341 1.22 -10.19 9.96
CA GLY A 341 1.89 -8.91 10.19
C GLY A 341 2.54 -8.84 11.57
N LEU A 342 2.62 -7.65 12.15
CA LEU A 342 3.12 -7.46 13.51
C LEU A 342 1.92 -7.42 14.48
N GLY A 343 1.41 -8.61 14.84
CA GLY A 343 0.28 -8.78 15.76
C GLY A 343 -1.07 -9.09 15.11
N PHE A 344 -1.16 -9.21 13.78
CA PHE A 344 -2.39 -9.44 13.02
C PHE A 344 -2.20 -10.54 11.97
N ALA A 345 -3.22 -11.36 11.75
CA ALA A 345 -3.31 -12.16 10.52
C ALA A 345 -3.72 -11.25 9.37
N VAL A 346 -3.14 -11.45 8.19
CA VAL A 346 -3.34 -10.61 7.01
C VAL A 346 -3.74 -11.47 5.82
N ARG A 347 -4.78 -11.09 5.10
CA ARG A 347 -5.21 -11.76 3.88
C ARG A 347 -4.20 -11.52 2.75
N THR A 348 -3.53 -12.58 2.31
CA THR A 348 -2.49 -12.53 1.25
C THR A 348 -2.93 -13.17 -0.06
N ARG A 349 -4.00 -13.95 -0.04
CA ARG A 349 -4.56 -14.65 -1.19
C ARG A 349 -6.09 -14.65 -1.10
N LYS A 350 -6.77 -14.50 -2.23
CA LYS A 350 -8.23 -14.72 -2.31
C LYS A 350 -8.53 -16.20 -2.03
N ILE A 351 -9.69 -16.46 -1.49
CA ILE A 351 -10.24 -17.82 -1.25
C ILE A 351 -11.65 -17.82 -1.78
N ASP A 352 -11.96 -18.83 -2.55
CA ASP A 352 -13.28 -19.01 -3.14
C ASP A 352 -14.38 -19.02 -2.07
N GLY A 353 -15.48 -18.36 -2.34
CA GLY A 353 -16.60 -18.22 -1.39
C GLY A 353 -16.32 -17.27 -0.20
N ASN A 354 -15.15 -16.64 -0.12
CA ASN A 354 -14.82 -15.69 0.93
C ASN A 354 -14.74 -14.26 0.38
N PRO A 355 -15.64 -13.34 0.75
CA PRO A 355 -15.68 -11.99 0.19
C PRO A 355 -14.54 -11.07 0.65
N SER A 356 -13.68 -11.52 1.56
CA SER A 356 -12.59 -10.69 2.11
C SER A 356 -11.60 -10.26 1.04
N PRO A 357 -11.33 -8.95 0.89
CA PRO A 357 -10.32 -8.45 -0.01
C PRO A 357 -8.89 -8.73 0.50
N LEU A 358 -7.93 -8.64 -0.42
CA LEU A 358 -6.51 -8.68 -0.06
C LEU A 358 -6.17 -7.52 0.88
N GLY A 359 -5.28 -7.76 1.85
CA GLY A 359 -4.89 -6.78 2.84
C GLY A 359 -5.87 -6.63 4.02
N GLU A 360 -7.00 -7.36 4.02
CA GLU A 360 -7.82 -7.48 5.23
C GLU A 360 -6.98 -8.07 6.36
N TYR A 361 -7.08 -7.50 7.56
CA TYR A 361 -6.38 -8.02 8.73
C TYR A 361 -7.33 -8.21 9.90
N GLU A 362 -7.02 -9.21 10.73
CA GLU A 362 -7.93 -9.68 11.76
C GLU A 362 -7.22 -10.38 12.90
N TRP A 363 -7.96 -10.64 13.98
CA TRP A 363 -7.62 -11.64 14.98
C TRP A 363 -8.87 -12.08 15.74
N LEU A 364 -8.67 -13.01 16.71
CA LEU A 364 -9.75 -13.62 17.47
C LEU A 364 -9.32 -14.01 18.89
N GLY A 365 -10.27 -14.20 19.79
CA GLY A 365 -10.13 -14.71 21.15
C GLY A 365 -10.78 -16.08 21.32
N GLY A 366 -10.23 -16.92 22.21
CA GLY A 366 -10.56 -18.33 22.34
C GLY A 366 -12.00 -18.68 22.80
N ALA A 367 -12.82 -17.67 23.11
CA ALA A 367 -14.21 -17.87 23.49
C ALA A 367 -15.20 -17.10 22.60
N GLY A 368 -14.88 -16.89 21.32
CA GLY A 368 -15.81 -16.31 20.34
C GLY A 368 -15.81 -14.78 20.29
N THR A 369 -14.74 -14.13 20.73
CA THR A 369 -14.52 -12.72 20.48
C THR A 369 -13.65 -12.54 19.24
N GLU A 370 -14.08 -11.73 18.28
CA GLU A 370 -13.44 -11.64 16.96
C GLU A 370 -13.54 -10.23 16.38
N PHE A 371 -12.55 -9.86 15.56
CA PHE A 371 -12.61 -8.63 14.76
C PHE A 371 -11.91 -8.81 13.41
N PHE A 372 -12.31 -8.00 12.43
CA PHE A 372 -11.55 -7.79 11.19
C PHE A 372 -11.68 -6.35 10.71
N LEU A 373 -10.63 -5.89 10.03
CA LEU A 373 -10.61 -4.60 9.35
C LEU A 373 -10.26 -4.81 7.87
N SER A 374 -11.02 -4.15 7.01
CA SER A 374 -10.78 -4.12 5.57
C SER A 374 -10.42 -2.72 5.12
N PRO A 375 -9.10 -2.40 4.95
CA PRO A 375 -8.67 -1.06 4.55
C PRO A 375 -9.25 -0.60 3.21
N SER A 376 -9.37 -1.51 2.23
CA SER A 376 -9.92 -1.19 0.91
C SER A 376 -11.40 -0.78 0.94
N GLU A 377 -12.15 -1.29 1.93
CA GLU A 377 -13.57 -0.97 2.14
C GLU A 377 -13.80 0.05 3.25
N GLU A 378 -12.73 0.52 3.89
CA GLU A 378 -12.77 1.41 5.05
C GLU A 378 -13.68 0.86 6.16
N LEU A 379 -13.64 -0.46 6.37
CA LEU A 379 -14.58 -1.24 7.19
C LEU A 379 -13.89 -1.82 8.43
N ALA A 380 -14.55 -1.76 9.57
CA ALA A 380 -14.19 -2.44 10.81
C ALA A 380 -15.39 -3.18 11.37
N VAL A 381 -15.22 -4.44 11.75
CA VAL A 381 -16.29 -5.32 12.25
C VAL A 381 -15.79 -6.04 13.50
N ILE A 382 -16.62 -6.08 14.52
CA ILE A 382 -16.38 -6.82 15.75
C ILE A 382 -17.60 -7.67 16.05
N THR A 383 -17.38 -8.92 16.42
CA THR A 383 -18.39 -9.84 16.95
C THR A 383 -17.88 -10.40 18.27
N LEU A 384 -18.62 -10.21 19.34
CA LEU A 384 -18.26 -10.70 20.67
C LEU A 384 -19.32 -11.67 21.18
N SER A 385 -18.95 -12.93 21.41
CA SER A 385 -19.69 -13.91 22.20
C SER A 385 -18.78 -14.48 23.28
N GLN A 386 -19.31 -15.34 24.14
CA GLN A 386 -18.53 -16.08 25.15
C GLN A 386 -18.90 -17.55 25.14
N GLN A 387 -18.42 -18.25 24.11
CA GLN A 387 -18.68 -19.67 23.85
C GLN A 387 -17.38 -20.46 23.72
N SER A 388 -17.24 -21.59 24.43
CA SER A 388 -16.07 -22.48 24.36
C SER A 388 -16.52 -23.96 24.25
N PRO A 389 -16.22 -24.69 23.15
CA PRO A 389 -15.46 -24.23 21.98
C PRO A 389 -16.16 -23.08 21.22
N MET A 390 -15.36 -22.22 20.63
CA MET A 390 -15.89 -21.02 19.96
C MET A 390 -16.67 -21.34 18.69
N THR A 391 -17.77 -20.63 18.46
CA THR A 391 -18.45 -20.49 17.18
C THR A 391 -17.98 -19.19 16.52
N SER A 392 -17.54 -19.24 15.25
CA SER A 392 -17.04 -18.04 14.56
C SER A 392 -18.17 -17.22 13.98
N LEU A 393 -18.65 -16.25 14.75
CA LEU A 393 -19.68 -15.30 14.30
C LEU A 393 -19.15 -14.37 13.22
N LYS A 394 -17.89 -13.99 13.29
CA LYS A 394 -17.23 -13.18 12.28
C LYS A 394 -17.37 -13.77 10.87
N ASN A 395 -17.16 -15.09 10.74
CA ASN A 395 -17.28 -15.74 9.44
C ASN A 395 -18.75 -15.82 8.99
N ALA A 396 -19.69 -15.98 9.92
CA ALA A 396 -21.12 -16.04 9.62
C ALA A 396 -21.69 -14.69 9.15
N VAL A 397 -21.29 -13.59 9.79
CA VAL A 397 -21.79 -12.26 9.42
C VAL A 397 -21.04 -11.65 8.21
N ARG A 398 -19.86 -12.16 7.88
CA ARG A 398 -19.00 -11.62 6.83
C ARG A 398 -19.70 -11.46 5.48
N PRO A 399 -20.43 -12.46 4.92
CA PRO A 399 -21.15 -12.28 3.67
C PRO A 399 -22.15 -11.11 3.76
N ALA A 400 -22.98 -11.08 4.79
CA ALA A 400 -23.97 -10.01 4.98
C ALA A 400 -23.34 -8.62 5.07
N VAL A 401 -22.17 -8.48 5.72
CA VAL A 401 -21.44 -7.21 5.84
C VAL A 401 -20.94 -6.76 4.48
N PHE A 402 -20.31 -7.64 3.67
CA PHE A 402 -19.80 -7.28 2.36
C PHE A 402 -20.93 -7.08 1.33
N ASP A 403 -22.00 -7.86 1.37
CA ASP A 403 -23.18 -7.68 0.54
C ASP A 403 -23.95 -6.39 0.85
N ALA A 404 -23.86 -5.92 2.09
CA ALA A 404 -24.44 -4.64 2.51
C ALA A 404 -23.70 -3.42 1.94
N ILE A 405 -22.49 -3.59 1.43
CA ILE A 405 -21.76 -2.51 0.79
C ILE A 405 -22.51 -2.11 -0.47
N LEU A 406 -23.16 -0.94 -0.42
CA LEU A 406 -23.80 -0.37 -1.59
C LEU A 406 -22.73 -0.12 -2.65
N LYS A 407 -22.76 -0.93 -3.70
CA LYS A 407 -21.96 -0.65 -4.90
C LYS A 407 -22.33 0.77 -5.32
N LYS A 408 -21.35 1.69 -5.38
CA LYS A 408 -21.59 3.07 -5.79
C LYS A 408 -22.40 3.05 -7.08
N GLY A 409 -23.70 3.40 -7.05
CA GLY A 409 -24.46 3.58 -8.25
C GLY A 409 -25.86 2.99 -8.29
N THR A 410 -26.73 3.14 -7.24
CA THR A 410 -28.17 3.09 -7.45
C THR A 410 -28.85 4.42 -7.12
N THR A 411 -28.25 5.49 -7.54
CA THR A 411 -28.97 6.71 -7.93
C THR A 411 -28.76 6.86 -9.43
N SER A 412 -29.83 6.68 -10.18
CA SER A 412 -29.97 6.93 -11.62
C SER A 412 -29.23 8.21 -12.04
N LYS A 413 -27.98 8.07 -12.42
CA LYS A 413 -27.27 8.85 -13.44
C LYS A 413 -26.17 7.95 -13.96
N THR A 414 -26.30 7.57 -15.20
CA THR A 414 -25.39 6.74 -15.99
C THR A 414 -23.93 7.00 -15.66
N THR A 415 -23.34 6.15 -14.79
CA THR A 415 -21.89 5.99 -14.77
C THR A 415 -21.54 5.36 -16.11
N PRO A 416 -20.55 5.84 -16.87
CA PRO A 416 -20.15 5.17 -18.11
C PRO A 416 -19.83 3.71 -17.73
N LYS A 417 -20.55 2.75 -18.32
CA LYS A 417 -20.23 1.32 -18.21
C LYS A 417 -18.76 1.19 -18.56
N ARG A 418 -17.97 0.54 -17.69
CA ARG A 418 -16.57 0.22 -18.01
C ARG A 418 -16.59 -0.75 -19.17
N ASN A 419 -16.40 -0.27 -20.37
CA ASN A 419 -16.47 -1.07 -21.57
C ASN A 419 -15.11 -1.66 -21.98
N ARG A 420 -14.01 -1.31 -21.28
CA ARG A 420 -12.64 -1.74 -21.60
C ARG A 420 -11.89 -2.19 -20.36
N PHE A 421 -11.21 -3.33 -20.46
CA PHE A 421 -10.52 -4.01 -19.37
C PHE A 421 -9.09 -4.34 -19.77
N LEU A 422 -8.11 -3.69 -19.16
CA LEU A 422 -6.70 -4.04 -19.29
C LEU A 422 -6.40 -5.25 -18.38
N LEU A 423 -5.84 -6.32 -18.95
CA LEU A 423 -5.55 -7.54 -18.17
C LEU A 423 -4.38 -7.39 -17.19
N LEU A 424 -3.60 -6.33 -17.28
CA LEU A 424 -2.61 -5.99 -16.23
C LEU A 424 -3.26 -5.63 -14.89
N ASP A 425 -4.53 -5.23 -14.90
CA ASP A 425 -5.32 -4.95 -13.70
C ASP A 425 -5.75 -6.26 -13.04
N SER A 426 -5.05 -6.66 -11.99
CA SER A 426 -5.34 -7.91 -11.28
C SER A 426 -6.74 -7.98 -10.65
N ARG A 427 -7.49 -6.86 -10.60
CA ARG A 427 -8.90 -6.85 -10.16
C ARG A 427 -9.84 -7.49 -11.19
N VAL A 428 -9.37 -7.65 -12.43
CA VAL A 428 -10.12 -8.25 -13.54
C VAL A 428 -9.81 -9.74 -13.68
N VAL A 429 -8.67 -10.20 -13.19
CA VAL A 429 -8.17 -11.56 -13.38
C VAL A 429 -8.30 -12.35 -12.07
N GLU A 430 -9.06 -13.44 -12.12
CA GLU A 430 -9.30 -14.32 -10.98
C GLU A 430 -8.37 -15.54 -10.97
N HIS A 431 -8.13 -16.14 -12.16
CA HIS A 431 -7.34 -17.35 -12.30
C HIS A 431 -6.32 -17.23 -13.44
N VAL A 432 -5.12 -17.75 -13.20
CA VAL A 432 -4.03 -17.80 -14.18
C VAL A 432 -3.37 -19.17 -14.10
N ASP A 433 -3.34 -19.89 -15.23
CA ASP A 433 -2.60 -21.16 -15.36
C ASP A 433 -1.71 -21.11 -16.60
N ASN A 434 -0.47 -21.58 -16.48
CA ASN A 434 0.56 -21.55 -17.52
C ASN A 434 0.74 -20.18 -18.20
N ALA A 435 0.38 -19.05 -17.55
CA ALA A 435 0.48 -17.72 -18.11
C ALA A 435 1.31 -16.79 -17.23
N ARG A 436 2.03 -15.89 -17.87
CA ARG A 436 2.78 -14.80 -17.21
C ARG A 436 2.40 -13.46 -17.81
N LEU A 437 2.35 -12.44 -16.96
CA LEU A 437 2.11 -11.07 -17.38
C LEU A 437 3.45 -10.40 -17.75
N MET A 438 3.60 -9.99 -19.01
CA MET A 438 4.82 -9.40 -19.55
C MET A 438 4.56 -8.02 -20.16
N PRO A 439 5.53 -7.09 -20.10
CA PRO A 439 5.42 -5.80 -20.78
C PRO A 439 5.10 -5.98 -22.27
N GLY A 440 4.45 -4.99 -22.85
CA GLY A 440 4.20 -4.92 -24.27
C GLY A 440 5.47 -4.71 -25.08
N THR A 441 5.37 -4.95 -26.40
CA THR A 441 6.49 -4.78 -27.33
C THR A 441 6.48 -3.38 -27.90
N ILE A 442 7.47 -2.56 -27.52
CA ILE A 442 7.65 -1.22 -28.10
C ILE A 442 8.30 -1.29 -29.47
N LYS A 443 8.05 -0.25 -30.28
CA LYS A 443 8.81 0.03 -31.50
C LYS A 443 9.52 1.37 -31.35
N LYS A 444 10.86 1.39 -31.37
CA LYS A 444 11.63 2.63 -31.41
C LYS A 444 11.51 3.28 -32.77
N SER A 445 11.29 4.60 -32.80
CA SER A 445 11.19 5.34 -34.06
C SER A 445 12.51 5.25 -34.86
N PRO A 446 12.44 5.00 -36.17
CA PRO A 446 13.61 5.03 -37.02
C PRO A 446 14.22 6.44 -37.20
N HIS A 447 13.48 7.47 -36.81
CA HIS A 447 13.91 8.86 -36.82
C HIS A 447 14.73 9.27 -35.57
N ASN A 448 14.88 8.37 -34.59
CA ASN A 448 15.64 8.66 -33.38
C ASN A 448 17.15 8.83 -33.69
N PRO A 449 17.83 9.76 -33.03
CA PRO A 449 17.35 10.72 -32.04
C PRO A 449 16.60 11.90 -32.69
N LEU A 450 15.49 12.36 -32.05
CA LEU A 450 14.63 13.41 -32.58
C LEU A 450 15.11 14.82 -32.28
N LEU A 451 15.82 15.02 -31.15
CA LEU A 451 16.34 16.29 -30.71
C LEU A 451 17.68 16.06 -29.99
N VAL A 452 18.68 16.86 -30.30
CA VAL A 452 20.04 16.73 -29.76
C VAL A 452 20.60 18.08 -29.28
N GLU A 453 21.73 18.06 -28.60
CA GLU A 453 22.48 19.25 -28.15
C GLU A 453 23.10 19.95 -29.36
N ASP A 454 22.44 20.96 -29.93
CA ASP A 454 22.85 21.67 -31.15
C ASP A 454 22.91 23.20 -31.01
N LYS A 455 22.63 23.72 -29.79
CA LYS A 455 22.63 25.17 -29.52
C LYS A 455 23.73 25.56 -28.56
N PRO A 456 24.29 26.78 -28.68
CA PRO A 456 25.35 27.26 -27.77
C PRO A 456 24.96 27.23 -26.28
N TRP A 457 23.69 27.38 -26.00
CA TRP A 457 23.14 27.32 -24.62
C TRP A 457 22.70 25.92 -24.20
N GLU A 458 23.09 24.89 -24.89
CA GLU A 458 22.85 23.49 -24.58
C GLU A 458 24.18 22.71 -24.46
N PRO A 459 25.11 23.11 -23.58
CA PRO A 459 26.37 22.41 -23.43
C PRO A 459 26.20 20.96 -23.02
N ARG A 460 25.05 20.63 -22.38
CA ARG A 460 24.73 19.26 -21.94
C ARG A 460 23.27 19.06 -21.60
N TYR A 461 22.64 18.05 -22.17
CA TYR A 461 21.28 17.65 -21.80
C TYR A 461 21.19 16.88 -20.48
N ASP A 462 22.25 16.18 -20.10
CA ASP A 462 22.26 15.29 -18.94
C ASP A 462 21.13 14.23 -19.01
N ASN A 463 20.11 14.32 -18.17
CA ASN A 463 18.94 13.43 -18.19
C ASN A 463 17.83 13.95 -19.11
N MET A 464 17.88 15.18 -19.55
CA MET A 464 16.91 15.90 -20.36
C MET A 464 15.55 16.09 -19.69
N TYR A 465 14.99 15.07 -19.02
CA TYR A 465 13.65 15.04 -18.38
C TYR A 465 12.56 15.69 -19.25
N PRO A 466 12.23 15.09 -20.40
CA PRO A 466 11.28 15.67 -21.33
C PRO A 466 9.85 15.61 -20.78
N ASN A 467 9.07 16.65 -21.08
CA ASN A 467 7.63 16.70 -20.90
C ASN A 467 6.99 16.98 -22.24
N VAL A 468 6.39 15.99 -22.85
CA VAL A 468 5.79 16.13 -24.18
C VAL A 468 4.29 16.03 -24.08
N ILE A 469 3.57 17.02 -24.61
CA ILE A 469 2.13 17.00 -24.76
C ILE A 469 1.74 17.24 -26.22
N TYR A 470 0.62 16.69 -26.65
CA TYR A 470 -0.04 17.13 -27.86
C TYR A 470 -1.15 18.12 -27.50
N ASP A 471 -1.03 19.32 -28.00
CA ASP A 471 -2.02 20.37 -27.81
C ASP A 471 -3.10 20.26 -28.87
N GLU A 472 -4.27 19.74 -28.51
CA GLU A 472 -5.40 19.54 -29.42
C GLU A 472 -5.99 20.85 -29.98
N GLU A 473 -5.80 21.98 -29.28
CA GLU A 473 -6.29 23.30 -29.72
C GLU A 473 -5.37 23.88 -30.80
N GLU A 474 -4.07 23.77 -30.57
CA GLU A 474 -3.05 24.29 -31.51
C GLU A 474 -2.61 23.23 -32.54
N LYS A 475 -3.04 21.96 -32.38
CA LYS A 475 -2.62 20.79 -33.19
C LYS A 475 -1.09 20.69 -33.29
N LEU A 476 -0.45 20.85 -32.15
CA LEU A 476 1.00 20.97 -32.05
C LEU A 476 1.53 20.09 -30.91
N TYR A 477 2.63 19.40 -31.16
CA TYR A 477 3.42 18.79 -30.09
C TYR A 477 4.26 19.86 -29.43
N LYS A 478 4.27 19.89 -28.11
CA LYS A 478 5.04 20.82 -27.27
C LYS A 478 5.93 19.99 -26.34
N CYS A 479 7.20 20.34 -26.27
CA CYS A 479 8.17 19.70 -25.40
C CYS A 479 8.83 20.73 -24.50
N TRP A 480 8.76 20.52 -23.19
CA TRP A 480 9.59 21.19 -22.20
C TRP A 480 10.65 20.22 -21.72
N TYR A 481 11.91 20.68 -21.63
CA TYR A 481 13.04 19.85 -21.21
C TYR A 481 14.02 20.66 -20.40
N SER A 482 14.79 20.00 -19.52
CA SER A 482 15.63 20.65 -18.51
C SER A 482 17.11 20.27 -18.70
N PRO A 483 17.88 20.92 -19.63
CA PRO A 483 19.30 20.74 -19.74
C PRO A 483 20.08 21.62 -18.77
N PHE A 484 21.38 21.38 -18.63
CA PHE A 484 22.31 22.41 -18.20
C PHE A 484 22.49 23.45 -19.30
N ILE A 485 22.24 24.73 -18.99
CA ILE A 485 22.58 25.85 -19.88
C ILE A 485 23.95 26.42 -19.57
N VAL A 486 24.48 26.15 -18.38
CA VAL A 486 25.86 26.34 -17.98
C VAL A 486 26.35 25.04 -17.37
N ASP A 487 27.41 24.48 -17.89
CA ASP A 487 28.23 23.45 -17.28
C ASP A 487 29.68 23.75 -17.58
N GLU A 488 30.33 24.48 -16.67
CA GLU A 488 31.70 24.98 -16.81
C GLU A 488 32.65 23.84 -17.18
N ARG A 489 32.49 22.68 -16.56
CA ARG A 489 33.36 21.55 -16.84
C ARG A 489 33.19 20.97 -18.24
N THR A 490 31.95 20.90 -18.74
CA THR A 490 31.70 20.49 -20.13
C THR A 490 32.31 21.46 -21.10
N SER A 491 32.23 22.78 -20.83
CA SER A 491 32.77 23.83 -21.67
C SER A 491 34.30 23.85 -21.65
N GLU A 492 34.93 23.58 -20.51
CA GLU A 492 36.40 23.55 -20.35
C GLU A 492 37.05 22.25 -20.81
N THR A 493 36.30 21.15 -20.98
CA THR A 493 36.84 19.85 -21.36
C THR A 493 36.44 19.49 -22.80
N PRO A 494 37.33 19.77 -23.78
CA PRO A 494 37.06 19.41 -25.18
C PRO A 494 36.80 17.92 -25.35
N PRO A 495 35.94 17.50 -26.29
CA PRO A 495 35.57 16.08 -26.48
C PRO A 495 36.75 15.09 -26.53
N PRO A 496 37.89 15.40 -27.17
CA PRO A 496 39.03 14.48 -27.18
C PRO A 496 39.69 14.26 -25.81
N LYS A 497 39.48 15.16 -24.86
CA LYS A 497 40.04 15.07 -23.49
C LYS A 497 39.06 14.45 -22.47
N ARG A 498 37.83 14.13 -22.88
CA ARG A 498 36.86 13.50 -22.00
C ARG A 498 37.21 12.04 -21.78
N ASN A 499 37.46 11.68 -20.51
CA ASN A 499 37.71 10.28 -20.15
C ASN A 499 36.38 9.51 -20.06
N PRO A 500 36.16 8.48 -20.90
CA PRO A 500 34.89 7.75 -20.96
C PRO A 500 34.57 6.90 -19.73
N GLU A 501 35.57 6.61 -18.91
CA GLU A 501 35.43 5.73 -17.73
C GLU A 501 35.59 6.50 -16.43
N SER A 502 35.76 7.82 -16.47
CA SER A 502 35.96 8.59 -15.26
C SER A 502 34.65 9.11 -14.69
N THR A 503 34.41 8.81 -13.43
CA THR A 503 33.37 9.45 -12.60
C THR A 503 33.69 10.90 -12.27
N HIS A 504 34.75 11.46 -12.86
CA HIS A 504 35.20 12.85 -12.63
C HIS A 504 34.19 13.90 -13.03
N TYR A 505 33.16 13.57 -13.79
CA TYR A 505 32.02 14.44 -14.02
C TYR A 505 31.38 14.93 -12.70
N MET A 506 31.39 14.12 -11.64
CA MET A 506 30.92 14.43 -10.29
C MET A 506 32.02 14.88 -9.33
N SER A 507 33.19 15.30 -9.82
CA SER A 507 34.35 15.55 -8.98
C SER A 507 34.16 16.74 -8.01
N LYS A 508 34.96 16.69 -6.94
CA LYS A 508 34.90 17.52 -5.73
C LYS A 508 35.28 19.01 -5.93
N LYS A 509 35.62 19.47 -7.11
CA LYS A 509 35.88 20.91 -7.37
C LYS A 509 34.57 21.63 -7.67
N PRO A 510 34.38 22.87 -7.20
CA PRO A 510 33.22 23.67 -7.57
C PRO A 510 33.13 23.74 -9.11
N ASN A 511 32.00 23.24 -9.64
CA ASN A 511 31.66 23.33 -11.04
C ASN A 511 30.41 24.19 -11.13
N ARG A 512 30.49 25.35 -11.74
CA ARG A 512 29.32 26.20 -11.96
C ARG A 512 28.38 25.49 -12.92
N ARG A 513 27.14 25.24 -12.45
CA ARG A 513 26.07 24.66 -13.23
C ARG A 513 24.82 25.49 -13.07
N GLU A 514 24.14 25.68 -14.17
CA GLU A 514 22.83 26.31 -14.20
C GLU A 514 21.92 25.48 -15.11
N GLU A 515 20.75 25.20 -14.61
CA GLU A 515 19.69 24.50 -15.36
C GLU A 515 18.60 25.49 -15.75
N ALA A 516 17.93 25.18 -16.85
CA ALA A 516 16.78 25.95 -17.30
C ALA A 516 15.73 25.06 -17.92
N LEU A 517 14.51 25.55 -17.98
CA LEU A 517 13.43 24.96 -18.76
C LEU A 517 13.48 25.51 -20.19
N LEU A 518 13.76 24.66 -21.15
CA LEU A 518 13.77 24.96 -22.56
C LEU A 518 12.49 24.45 -23.24
N TYR A 519 12.21 24.97 -24.41
CA TYR A 519 10.99 24.68 -25.15
C TYR A 519 11.27 24.31 -26.62
N ALA A 520 10.58 23.27 -27.11
CA ALA A 520 10.60 22.87 -28.51
C ALA A 520 9.20 22.49 -28.98
N THR A 521 8.95 22.59 -30.29
CA THR A 521 7.67 22.24 -30.91
C THR A 521 7.85 21.32 -32.10
N SER A 522 6.78 20.58 -32.43
CA SER A 522 6.74 19.75 -33.64
C SER A 522 5.29 19.65 -34.15
N LYS A 523 5.11 19.67 -35.46
CA LYS A 523 3.79 19.47 -36.11
C LYS A 523 3.42 17.99 -36.22
N ASP A 524 4.43 17.13 -36.38
CA ASP A 524 4.27 15.69 -36.63
C ASP A 524 4.76 14.80 -35.48
N GLY A 525 5.41 15.39 -34.47
CA GLY A 525 6.03 14.66 -33.36
C GLY A 525 7.37 14.02 -33.68
N LEU A 526 7.89 14.19 -34.90
CA LEU A 526 9.14 13.62 -35.39
C LEU A 526 10.20 14.69 -35.68
N HIS A 527 9.79 15.80 -36.30
CA HIS A 527 10.67 16.92 -36.63
C HIS A 527 10.45 18.05 -35.65
N TRP A 528 11.45 18.38 -34.86
CA TRP A 528 11.37 19.32 -33.74
C TRP A 528 12.11 20.63 -34.05
N GLU A 529 11.47 21.74 -33.74
CA GLU A 529 11.99 23.09 -33.86
C GLU A 529 12.21 23.69 -32.46
N LYS A 530 13.29 24.45 -32.31
CA LYS A 530 13.63 25.23 -31.10
C LYS A 530 13.37 26.71 -31.40
N PRO A 531 12.19 27.25 -31.13
CA PRO A 531 11.81 28.61 -31.49
C PRO A 531 12.60 29.65 -30.69
N GLU A 532 12.92 30.82 -31.28
CA GLU A 532 13.42 31.97 -30.57
C GLU A 532 12.28 32.61 -29.76
N LEU A 533 12.28 32.42 -28.42
CA LEU A 533 11.17 32.86 -27.56
C LEU A 533 11.26 34.35 -27.19
N GLY A 534 12.45 34.92 -27.13
CA GLY A 534 12.66 36.34 -26.75
C GLY A 534 12.45 36.62 -25.24
N ILE A 535 12.27 35.56 -24.42
CA ILE A 535 11.86 35.68 -23.01
C ILE A 535 13.05 35.87 -22.09
N VAL A 536 14.03 34.97 -22.17
CA VAL A 536 15.17 34.95 -21.26
C VAL A 536 16.41 35.47 -21.96
N GLU A 537 17.12 36.41 -21.31
CA GLU A 537 18.43 36.83 -21.75
C GLU A 537 19.50 35.85 -21.27
N PHE A 538 20.28 35.35 -22.19
CA PHE A 538 21.41 34.46 -21.94
C PHE A 538 22.62 34.86 -22.74
N GLN A 539 23.74 35.17 -22.07
CA GLN A 539 25.00 35.60 -22.67
C GLN A 539 24.84 36.80 -23.64
N GLY A 540 24.02 37.78 -23.24
CA GLY A 540 23.80 39.00 -24.03
C GLY A 540 22.81 38.88 -25.19
N SER A 541 22.09 37.74 -25.29
CA SER A 541 21.12 37.51 -26.36
C SER A 541 19.82 36.94 -25.83
N ARG A 542 18.68 37.35 -26.41
CA ARG A 542 17.36 36.73 -26.20
C ARG A 542 16.95 35.79 -27.33
N LYS A 543 17.83 35.59 -28.34
CA LYS A 543 17.59 34.66 -29.44
C LYS A 543 17.87 33.23 -29.01
N ASN A 544 16.98 32.69 -28.16
CA ASN A 544 17.09 31.36 -27.62
C ASN A 544 15.70 30.80 -27.31
N ASN A 545 15.62 29.49 -27.01
CA ASN A 545 14.39 28.80 -26.65
C ASN A 545 14.26 28.55 -25.13
N ILE A 546 14.90 29.37 -24.30
CA ILE A 546 14.85 29.28 -22.85
C ILE A 546 13.55 29.94 -22.37
N ALA A 547 12.67 29.16 -21.74
CA ALA A 547 11.41 29.63 -21.16
C ALA A 547 11.58 30.14 -19.73
N CYS A 548 12.45 29.50 -18.92
CA CYS A 548 12.65 29.91 -17.54
C CYS A 548 13.96 29.36 -16.96
N HIS A 549 14.65 30.18 -16.16
CA HIS A 549 15.82 29.74 -15.37
C HIS A 549 15.41 28.91 -14.14
N GLY A 550 16.29 28.00 -13.70
CA GLY A 550 16.22 27.35 -12.39
C GLY A 550 15.11 26.31 -12.24
N LEU A 551 14.53 25.84 -13.32
CA LEU A 551 13.56 24.73 -13.33
C LEU A 551 14.29 23.43 -13.70
N SER A 552 14.75 22.71 -12.68
CA SER A 552 15.43 21.42 -12.85
C SER A 552 14.43 20.27 -12.73
N GLY A 553 14.47 19.31 -13.68
CA GLY A 553 13.67 18.09 -13.61
C GLY A 553 12.17 18.33 -13.43
N ALA A 554 11.64 19.41 -14.00
CA ALA A 554 10.24 19.77 -13.83
C ALA A 554 9.29 18.84 -14.60
N GLY A 555 8.23 18.38 -13.95
CA GLY A 555 7.05 17.82 -14.59
C GLY A 555 6.07 18.90 -14.96
N VAL A 556 5.79 19.08 -16.26
CA VAL A 556 4.89 20.09 -16.79
C VAL A 556 3.58 19.46 -17.26
N ILE A 557 2.46 20.01 -16.81
CA ILE A 557 1.11 19.59 -17.26
C ILE A 557 0.30 20.79 -17.75
N LYS A 558 -0.57 20.55 -18.74
CA LYS A 558 -1.65 21.48 -19.16
C LYS A 558 -2.94 21.07 -18.48
N ASP A 559 -3.50 21.92 -17.62
CA ASP A 559 -4.70 21.65 -16.84
C ASP A 559 -5.84 22.62 -17.19
N LYS A 560 -6.72 22.18 -18.06
CA LYS A 560 -7.89 22.95 -18.52
C LYS A 560 -9.00 23.10 -17.46
N ARG A 561 -8.92 22.40 -16.33
CA ARG A 561 -9.93 22.41 -15.26
C ARG A 561 -9.69 23.51 -14.25
N ASP A 562 -8.45 24.02 -14.13
CA ASP A 562 -8.18 25.12 -13.22
C ASP A 562 -8.96 26.37 -13.67
N PRO A 563 -9.81 26.94 -12.80
CA PRO A 563 -10.62 28.08 -13.16
C PRO A 563 -9.81 29.36 -13.43
N LYS A 564 -8.54 29.38 -13.02
CA LYS A 564 -7.62 30.49 -13.20
C LYS A 564 -6.78 30.30 -14.47
N PRO A 565 -7.00 31.11 -15.52
CA PRO A 565 -6.25 30.97 -16.77
C PRO A 565 -4.72 31.05 -16.59
N GLU A 566 -4.25 31.89 -15.65
CA GLU A 566 -2.83 32.05 -15.32
C GLU A 566 -2.20 30.80 -14.69
N ARG A 567 -3.01 29.79 -14.33
CA ARG A 567 -2.59 28.51 -13.78
C ARG A 567 -2.85 27.32 -14.73
N ARG A 568 -3.16 27.58 -15.98
CA ARG A 568 -3.44 26.54 -16.99
C ARG A 568 -2.30 25.55 -17.16
N TYR A 569 -1.05 26.03 -17.12
CA TYR A 569 0.13 25.17 -17.07
C TYR A 569 0.71 25.18 -15.66
N LYS A 570 1.18 24.03 -15.22
CA LYS A 570 1.77 23.82 -13.90
C LYS A 570 3.09 23.09 -14.05
N ALA A 571 4.13 23.63 -13.44
CA ALA A 571 5.44 22.99 -13.33
C ALA A 571 5.67 22.56 -11.86
N PHE A 572 5.86 21.26 -11.64
CA PHE A 572 6.19 20.66 -10.35
C PHE A 572 7.64 20.19 -10.40
N TYR A 573 8.48 20.70 -9.52
CA TYR A 573 9.93 20.47 -9.60
C TYR A 573 10.61 20.53 -8.24
N CYS A 574 11.86 20.07 -8.16
CA CYS A 574 12.69 20.17 -6.98
C CYS A 574 13.84 21.16 -7.19
N SER A 575 14.19 21.88 -6.13
CA SER A 575 15.40 22.73 -6.05
C SER A 575 16.21 22.36 -4.81
N SER A 576 17.36 22.98 -4.62
CA SER A 576 18.19 22.82 -3.42
C SER A 576 17.47 23.15 -2.10
N SER A 577 16.36 23.89 -2.15
CA SER A 577 15.51 24.26 -1.02
C SER A 577 14.18 23.49 -0.94
N GLY A 578 14.07 22.34 -1.60
CA GLY A 578 12.88 21.47 -1.59
C GLY A 578 11.99 21.62 -2.83
N TYR A 579 10.82 20.97 -2.77
CA TYR A 579 9.86 20.93 -3.87
C TYR A 579 9.11 22.25 -4.02
N LYS A 580 8.83 22.61 -5.26
CA LYS A 580 8.22 23.89 -5.66
C LYS A 580 7.24 23.71 -6.81
N MET A 581 6.41 24.73 -6.99
CA MET A 581 5.48 24.89 -8.12
C MET A 581 5.71 26.23 -8.80
N ARG A 582 5.52 26.27 -10.12
CA ARG A 582 5.28 27.50 -10.90
C ARG A 582 4.06 27.30 -11.79
N TYR A 583 3.43 28.39 -12.15
CA TYR A 583 2.22 28.42 -12.96
C TYR A 583 2.44 29.28 -14.18
N SER A 584 1.70 28.99 -15.26
CA SER A 584 1.75 29.74 -16.49
C SER A 584 0.42 29.69 -17.23
N ALA A 585 0.07 30.75 -17.95
CA ALA A 585 -1.12 30.78 -18.81
C ALA A 585 -0.86 30.09 -20.17
N ASP A 586 0.37 30.17 -20.67
CA ASP A 586 0.78 29.76 -22.01
C ASP A 586 1.84 28.64 -22.04
N GLY A 587 2.42 28.29 -20.87
CA GLY A 587 3.51 27.33 -20.74
C GLY A 587 4.90 27.90 -21.03
N LEU A 588 5.00 29.20 -21.31
CA LEU A 588 6.26 29.90 -21.64
C LEU A 588 6.61 30.95 -20.59
N HIS A 589 5.65 31.76 -20.16
CA HIS A 589 5.84 32.79 -19.13
C HIS A 589 5.43 32.21 -17.77
N TRP A 590 6.42 31.95 -16.92
CA TRP A 590 6.23 31.28 -15.63
C TRP A 590 6.21 32.28 -14.46
N SER A 591 5.30 32.06 -13.52
CA SER A 591 5.18 32.82 -12.27
C SER A 591 6.45 32.71 -11.41
N SER A 592 6.54 33.55 -10.36
CA SER A 592 7.44 33.26 -9.24
C SER A 592 7.20 31.89 -8.65
N GLU A 593 8.23 31.35 -7.99
CA GLU A 593 8.15 30.03 -7.37
C GLU A 593 7.27 30.03 -6.11
N VAL A 594 6.53 28.95 -5.92
CA VAL A 594 5.75 28.66 -4.73
C VAL A 594 6.37 27.45 -4.04
N ALA A 595 6.91 27.65 -2.83
CA ALA A 595 7.50 26.57 -2.04
C ALA A 595 6.43 25.62 -1.53
N LEU A 596 6.77 24.30 -1.44
CA LEU A 596 5.89 23.26 -0.95
C LEU A 596 6.45 22.65 0.35
N PRO A 597 6.26 23.32 1.50
CA PRO A 597 6.81 22.87 2.77
C PRO A 597 6.27 21.50 3.15
N GLY A 598 7.15 20.59 3.63
CA GLY A 598 6.76 19.26 4.09
C GLY A 598 6.67 18.20 3.00
N VAL A 599 6.79 18.53 1.71
CA VAL A 599 6.79 17.55 0.63
C VAL A 599 8.08 16.72 0.60
N GLY A 600 9.20 17.28 1.06
CA GLY A 600 10.50 16.61 1.10
C GLY A 600 11.54 17.33 0.23
N GLU A 601 12.69 16.67 0.04
CA GLU A 601 13.82 17.15 -0.75
C GLU A 601 14.34 16.06 -1.69
N SER A 602 14.73 16.40 -2.91
CA SER A 602 15.33 15.50 -3.88
C SER A 602 16.02 16.30 -4.98
N ASP A 603 16.52 15.61 -6.00
CA ASP A 603 17.24 16.18 -7.13
C ASP A 603 16.88 15.51 -8.46
N THR A 604 15.63 15.05 -8.64
CA THR A 604 15.21 14.33 -9.85
C THR A 604 13.88 14.82 -10.41
N HIS A 605 13.53 14.31 -11.58
CA HIS A 605 12.24 14.52 -12.24
C HIS A 605 11.07 14.30 -11.28
N ALA A 606 10.28 15.33 -11.09
CA ALA A 606 9.02 15.29 -10.40
C ALA A 606 7.89 15.44 -11.41
N ASN A 607 6.81 14.72 -11.24
CA ASN A 607 5.68 14.84 -12.16
C ASN A 607 4.35 14.65 -11.42
N MET A 608 3.25 15.04 -12.05
CA MET A 608 1.94 14.95 -11.45
C MET A 608 0.84 14.72 -12.49
N ILE A 609 -0.28 14.22 -11.99
CA ILE A 609 -1.53 14.11 -12.75
C ILE A 609 -2.70 14.57 -11.90
N TRP A 610 -3.82 14.84 -12.56
CA TRP A 610 -5.10 14.90 -11.87
C TRP A 610 -5.76 13.52 -11.81
N SER A 611 -6.28 13.17 -10.64
CA SER A 611 -7.08 11.96 -10.42
C SER A 611 -8.55 12.35 -10.22
N PRO A 612 -9.44 12.07 -11.17
CA PRO A 612 -10.87 12.30 -11.00
C PRO A 612 -11.49 11.48 -9.86
N GLU A 613 -11.01 10.23 -9.64
CA GLU A 613 -11.52 9.35 -8.59
C GLU A 613 -11.21 9.88 -7.19
N LEU A 614 -10.02 10.45 -7.01
CA LEU A 614 -9.60 11.05 -5.75
C LEU A 614 -10.05 12.51 -5.60
N ASN A 615 -10.47 13.14 -6.72
CA ASN A 615 -10.69 14.58 -6.82
C ASN A 615 -9.47 15.38 -6.33
N LYS A 616 -8.25 14.94 -6.74
CA LYS A 616 -6.97 15.53 -6.31
C LYS A 616 -5.90 15.41 -7.39
N TYR A 617 -4.92 16.28 -7.31
CA TYR A 617 -3.63 16.07 -7.97
C TYR A 617 -2.84 15.01 -7.20
N VAL A 618 -2.20 14.13 -7.93
CA VAL A 618 -1.26 13.14 -7.43
C VAL A 618 0.12 13.48 -7.98
N GLY A 619 1.04 13.81 -7.09
CA GLY A 619 2.43 14.08 -7.41
C GLY A 619 3.31 12.87 -7.13
N ILE A 620 4.22 12.57 -8.05
CA ILE A 620 5.26 11.55 -7.89
C ILE A 620 6.61 12.25 -7.83
N LEU A 621 7.42 11.77 -6.88
CA LEU A 621 8.71 12.33 -6.56
C LEU A 621 9.64 11.25 -6.01
N ARG A 622 10.86 11.61 -5.66
CA ARG A 622 11.85 10.69 -5.13
C ARG A 622 12.09 10.91 -3.64
N HIS A 623 12.17 9.82 -2.87
CA HIS A 623 12.86 9.79 -1.59
C HIS A 623 14.27 9.23 -1.74
N TYR A 624 15.18 9.69 -0.90
CA TYR A 624 16.57 9.31 -0.95
C TYR A 624 17.11 9.03 0.46
N ASP A 625 17.51 7.78 0.70
CA ASP A 625 18.23 7.46 1.92
C ASP A 625 19.71 7.80 1.73
N ARG A 626 20.26 8.64 2.58
CA ARG A 626 21.70 8.97 2.57
C ARG A 626 22.50 7.79 3.11
N VAL A 627 22.83 6.86 2.22
CA VAL A 627 23.74 5.74 2.50
C VAL A 627 25.08 6.03 1.83
N PRO A 628 26.24 5.76 2.49
CA PRO A 628 27.54 6.03 1.89
C PRO A 628 27.69 5.40 0.50
N ILE A 629 28.23 6.18 -0.46
CA ILE A 629 28.60 5.84 -1.83
C ILE A 629 27.42 5.73 -2.82
N THR A 630 26.42 4.85 -2.60
CA THR A 630 25.39 4.60 -3.63
C THR A 630 24.04 5.23 -3.31
N GLY A 631 23.77 5.54 -2.04
CA GLY A 631 22.42 5.94 -1.61
C GLY A 631 21.39 4.82 -1.81
N ASN A 632 20.12 5.12 -1.56
CA ASN A 632 19.01 4.26 -1.95
C ASN A 632 17.85 5.15 -2.44
N ARG A 633 17.54 5.06 -3.73
CA ARG A 633 16.48 5.84 -4.37
C ARG A 633 15.17 5.06 -4.34
N LYS A 634 14.10 5.75 -3.96
CA LYS A 634 12.74 5.22 -3.81
C LYS A 634 11.75 6.16 -4.48
N VAL A 635 10.66 5.64 -4.96
CA VAL A 635 9.55 6.44 -5.48
C VAL A 635 8.63 6.84 -4.34
N ALA A 636 8.27 8.12 -4.28
CA ALA A 636 7.37 8.65 -3.29
C ALA A 636 6.18 9.37 -3.94
N ARG A 637 5.10 9.52 -3.18
CA ARG A 637 3.84 10.11 -3.59
C ARG A 637 3.43 11.22 -2.64
N THR A 638 2.86 12.28 -3.19
CA THR A 638 2.17 13.36 -2.48
C THR A 638 0.84 13.68 -3.18
N GLU A 639 -0.04 14.44 -2.56
CA GLU A 639 -1.32 14.81 -3.16
C GLU A 639 -1.75 16.23 -2.76
N SER A 640 -2.60 16.84 -3.60
CA SER A 640 -3.16 18.17 -3.37
C SER A 640 -4.56 18.30 -3.97
N ALA A 641 -5.46 18.98 -3.31
CA ALA A 641 -6.79 19.28 -3.85
C ALA A 641 -6.77 20.48 -4.82
N ASP A 642 -5.80 21.40 -4.67
CA ASP A 642 -5.76 22.71 -5.32
C ASP A 642 -4.46 23.00 -6.06
N ALA A 643 -3.52 22.06 -6.11
CA ALA A 643 -2.15 22.19 -6.60
C ALA A 643 -1.33 23.29 -5.89
N VAL A 644 -1.75 23.77 -4.71
CA VAL A 644 -1.05 24.78 -3.90
C VAL A 644 -0.60 24.19 -2.57
N LYS A 645 -1.53 23.53 -1.87
CA LYS A 645 -1.27 22.85 -0.59
C LYS A 645 -1.10 21.35 -0.82
N TRP A 646 0.10 20.85 -0.56
CA TRP A 646 0.44 19.46 -0.78
C TRP A 646 0.61 18.70 0.54
N SER A 647 0.24 17.43 0.53
CA SER A 647 0.48 16.54 1.68
C SER A 647 1.96 16.24 1.83
N LYS A 648 2.38 15.82 3.02
CA LYS A 648 3.69 15.18 3.20
C LYS A 648 3.79 13.98 2.25
N SER A 649 4.96 13.82 1.63
CA SER A 649 5.20 12.69 0.74
C SER A 649 5.41 11.38 1.52
N THR A 650 5.01 10.26 0.89
CA THR A 650 5.19 8.91 1.41
C THR A 650 5.84 8.01 0.36
N THR A 651 6.73 7.12 0.78
CA THR A 651 7.33 6.13 -0.13
C THR A 651 6.27 5.12 -0.58
N ILE A 652 6.18 4.87 -1.88
CA ILE A 652 5.22 3.94 -2.48
C ILE A 652 5.88 2.76 -3.20
N LEU A 653 7.14 2.90 -3.63
CA LEU A 653 7.92 1.84 -4.23
C LEU A 653 9.38 1.91 -3.80
N GLU A 654 9.97 0.75 -3.52
CA GLU A 654 11.39 0.61 -3.18
C GLU A 654 12.06 -0.41 -4.10
N GLY A 655 13.30 -0.13 -4.48
CA GLY A 655 14.19 -1.07 -5.15
C GLY A 655 15.10 -1.79 -4.17
N THR A 656 16.15 -2.37 -4.71
CA THR A 656 17.28 -2.90 -3.91
C THR A 656 18.48 -1.95 -4.05
N PRO A 657 19.49 -2.03 -3.19
CA PRO A 657 20.68 -1.20 -3.31
C PRO A 657 21.43 -1.29 -4.64
N LEU A 658 21.30 -2.42 -5.37
CA LEU A 658 21.89 -2.60 -6.70
C LEU A 658 20.93 -2.33 -7.86
N LYS A 659 19.62 -2.28 -7.57
CA LYS A 659 18.54 -1.99 -8.54
C LYS A 659 17.65 -0.92 -7.95
N GLN A 660 18.09 0.33 -8.03
CA GLN A 660 17.42 1.47 -7.41
C GLN A 660 16.34 2.04 -8.33
N LEU A 661 15.33 2.68 -7.73
CA LEU A 661 14.24 3.33 -8.46
C LEU A 661 14.53 4.83 -8.54
N HIS A 662 14.97 5.28 -9.72
CA HIS A 662 15.45 6.64 -9.92
C HIS A 662 14.31 7.65 -9.93
N ASP A 663 13.29 7.39 -10.73
CA ASP A 663 12.11 8.21 -10.96
C ASP A 663 10.94 7.35 -11.42
N MET A 664 9.74 7.91 -11.44
CA MET A 664 8.56 7.27 -12.04
C MET A 664 7.64 8.34 -12.63
N THR A 665 7.34 8.22 -13.91
CA THR A 665 6.36 9.08 -14.57
C THR A 665 4.97 8.46 -14.48
N ILE A 666 4.08 9.09 -13.71
CA ILE A 666 2.70 8.63 -13.52
C ILE A 666 1.78 9.15 -14.63
N PHE A 667 0.85 8.30 -15.05
CA PHE A 667 -0.26 8.66 -15.95
C PHE A 667 -1.45 7.73 -15.70
N ARG A 668 -2.54 7.94 -16.43
CA ARG A 668 -3.74 7.10 -16.34
C ARG A 668 -4.11 6.55 -17.70
N ASP A 669 -4.57 5.30 -17.70
CA ASP A 669 -5.24 4.71 -18.86
C ASP A 669 -6.52 4.00 -18.40
N GLY A 670 -7.68 4.55 -18.76
CA GLY A 670 -8.95 4.10 -18.23
C GLY A 670 -9.03 4.26 -16.69
N SER A 671 -9.31 3.17 -16.00
CA SER A 671 -9.49 3.10 -14.55
C SER A 671 -8.24 2.70 -13.76
N VAL A 672 -7.09 2.61 -14.40
CA VAL A 672 -5.82 2.25 -13.76
C VAL A 672 -4.81 3.38 -13.81
N TYR A 673 -3.98 3.46 -12.80
CA TYR A 673 -2.78 4.28 -12.82
C TYR A 673 -1.63 3.45 -13.35
N LEU A 674 -0.83 4.04 -14.20
CA LEU A 674 0.36 3.44 -14.77
C LEU A 674 1.59 4.29 -14.43
N GLY A 675 2.74 3.64 -14.33
CA GLY A 675 4.01 4.29 -14.03
C GLY A 675 5.11 3.79 -14.95
N LEU A 676 5.79 4.70 -15.62
CA LEU A 676 7.04 4.43 -16.33
C LEU A 676 8.17 4.64 -15.34
N LEU A 677 8.76 3.54 -14.89
CA LEU A 677 9.66 3.46 -13.74
C LEU A 677 11.13 3.41 -14.19
N GLY A 678 11.89 4.44 -13.89
CA GLY A 678 13.34 4.49 -14.15
C GLY A 678 14.10 3.57 -13.18
N CYS A 679 14.66 2.48 -13.69
CA CYS A 679 15.39 1.48 -12.92
C CYS A 679 16.90 1.58 -13.18
N MET A 680 17.65 2.03 -12.16
CA MET A 680 19.10 2.11 -12.18
C MET A 680 19.75 0.79 -11.78
N HIS A 681 20.72 0.35 -12.54
CA HIS A 681 21.50 -0.85 -12.26
C HIS A 681 22.92 -0.46 -11.85
N TYR A 682 23.27 -0.77 -10.61
CA TYR A 682 24.60 -0.61 -10.06
C TYR A 682 25.35 -1.96 -10.15
N PRO A 683 26.48 -2.01 -10.85
CA PRO A 683 27.32 -3.23 -10.88
C PRO A 683 27.90 -3.59 -9.51
N SER A 684 28.08 -2.57 -8.64
CA SER A 684 28.65 -2.72 -7.30
C SER A 684 28.07 -1.73 -6.32
N ARG A 685 28.00 -2.10 -5.03
CA ARG A 685 27.67 -1.16 -3.94
C ARG A 685 28.83 -0.21 -3.60
N LYS A 686 30.02 -0.47 -4.09
CA LYS A 686 31.25 0.26 -3.76
C LYS A 686 31.64 1.31 -4.79
N SER A 687 31.02 1.33 -5.98
CA SER A 687 31.31 2.25 -7.05
C SER A 687 30.05 2.72 -7.77
N ARG A 688 30.12 3.91 -8.36
CA ARG A 688 29.14 4.46 -9.29
C ARG A 688 29.48 4.16 -10.77
N ASP A 689 30.60 3.49 -11.02
CA ASP A 689 31.05 3.18 -12.36
C ASP A 689 30.13 2.15 -13.01
N GLY A 690 29.91 2.27 -14.31
CA GLY A 690 29.10 1.32 -15.08
C GLY A 690 27.59 1.35 -14.82
N VAL A 691 27.08 2.39 -14.14
CA VAL A 691 25.64 2.51 -13.86
C VAL A 691 24.88 2.86 -15.13
N ARG A 692 23.83 2.11 -15.40
CA ARG A 692 22.89 2.32 -16.52
C ARG A 692 21.46 2.34 -16.00
N GLN A 693 20.55 2.93 -16.79
CA GLN A 693 19.13 3.01 -16.44
C GLN A 693 18.26 2.58 -17.63
N HIS A 694 17.23 1.80 -17.32
CA HIS A 694 16.16 1.46 -18.26
C HIS A 694 14.79 1.81 -17.66
N VAL A 695 13.73 1.74 -18.47
CA VAL A 695 12.37 2.01 -18.05
C VAL A 695 11.57 0.71 -17.94
N GLU A 696 11.01 0.44 -16.75
CA GLU A 696 10.05 -0.64 -16.49
C GLU A 696 8.62 -0.09 -16.41
N LEU A 697 7.64 -0.99 -16.44
CA LEU A 697 6.23 -0.67 -16.26
C LEU A 697 5.76 -1.07 -14.86
N ALA A 698 5.02 -0.18 -14.22
CA ALA A 698 4.27 -0.45 -13.00
C ALA A 698 2.81 -0.02 -13.18
N TRP A 699 1.90 -0.61 -12.40
CA TRP A 699 0.50 -0.25 -12.38
C TRP A 699 -0.03 -0.16 -10.96
N SER A 700 -1.12 0.58 -10.77
CA SER A 700 -1.78 0.74 -9.47
C SER A 700 -3.29 0.88 -9.63
N PRO A 701 -4.10 0.28 -8.75
CA PRO A 701 -5.54 0.46 -8.71
C PRO A 701 -5.96 1.83 -8.13
N ASP A 702 -5.09 2.46 -7.33
CA ASP A 702 -5.45 3.56 -6.42
C ASP A 702 -4.40 4.67 -6.30
N SER A 703 -3.28 4.59 -7.03
CA SER A 703 -2.08 5.42 -6.93
C SER A 703 -1.25 5.29 -5.65
N TYR A 704 -1.68 4.46 -4.69
CA TYR A 704 -0.95 4.20 -3.44
C TYR A 704 -0.26 2.84 -3.47
N THR A 705 -0.97 1.81 -3.95
CA THR A 705 -0.48 0.42 -4.02
C THR A 705 0.02 0.14 -5.42
N TRP A 706 1.33 -0.04 -5.59
CA TRP A 706 1.95 -0.23 -6.90
C TRP A 706 2.48 -1.63 -7.09
N HIS A 707 2.30 -2.14 -8.29
CA HIS A 707 2.75 -3.46 -8.73
C HIS A 707 3.65 -3.32 -9.95
N ARG A 708 4.89 -3.79 -9.87
CA ARG A 708 5.81 -3.82 -11.02
C ARG A 708 5.44 -4.98 -11.94
N ILE A 709 5.40 -4.73 -13.23
CA ILE A 709 5.16 -5.76 -14.24
C ILE A 709 6.48 -6.47 -14.55
N SER A 710 6.60 -7.75 -14.21
CA SER A 710 7.81 -8.56 -14.47
C SER A 710 9.11 -7.84 -14.09
N PRO A 711 9.40 -7.59 -12.79
CA PRO A 711 10.55 -6.80 -12.36
C PRO A 711 11.87 -7.26 -12.95
N GLY A 712 12.63 -6.34 -13.54
CA GLY A 712 13.85 -6.61 -14.27
C GLY A 712 13.67 -6.78 -15.78
N THR A 713 12.43 -6.77 -16.27
CA THR A 713 12.11 -6.78 -17.72
C THR A 713 11.75 -5.35 -18.14
N PRO A 714 12.57 -4.68 -18.94
CA PRO A 714 12.30 -3.31 -19.37
C PRO A 714 11.16 -3.24 -20.37
N LEU A 715 10.32 -2.20 -20.27
CA LEU A 715 9.45 -1.76 -21.34
C LEU A 715 10.26 -1.02 -22.41
N ILE A 716 11.15 -0.10 -22.00
CA ILE A 716 12.12 0.55 -22.89
C ILE A 716 13.50 0.02 -22.52
N ALA A 717 13.97 -0.96 -23.30
CA ALA A 717 15.31 -1.52 -23.16
C ALA A 717 16.35 -0.61 -23.84
N PRO A 718 17.57 -0.49 -23.28
CA PRO A 718 18.69 0.08 -24.00
C PRO A 718 18.93 -0.64 -25.34
N THR A 719 19.37 0.08 -26.36
CA THR A 719 19.78 -0.57 -27.61
C THR A 719 21.10 -1.30 -27.40
N ASP A 720 21.15 -2.57 -27.76
CA ASP A 720 22.37 -3.36 -27.63
C ASP A 720 23.45 -2.93 -28.62
N ALA A 721 24.72 -3.08 -28.21
CA ALA A 721 25.87 -2.87 -29.06
C ALA A 721 26.84 -4.04 -28.92
N LYS A 722 27.41 -4.50 -30.04
CA LYS A 722 28.37 -5.63 -30.09
C LYS A 722 29.67 -5.27 -29.37
N GLU A 723 30.14 -4.05 -29.55
CA GLU A 723 31.33 -3.51 -28.92
C GLU A 723 31.02 -2.22 -28.19
N ARG A 724 31.69 -1.99 -27.07
CA ARG A 724 31.53 -0.80 -26.24
C ARG A 724 32.64 0.21 -26.53
N VAL A 725 32.33 1.17 -27.39
CA VAL A 725 33.25 2.22 -27.78
C VAL A 725 32.67 3.59 -27.46
N PHE A 726 33.33 4.37 -26.60
CA PHE A 726 32.90 5.71 -26.24
C PHE A 726 32.70 6.61 -27.44
N GLY A 727 31.58 7.34 -27.49
CA GLY A 727 31.24 8.22 -28.61
C GLY A 727 30.74 7.52 -29.88
N LYS A 728 30.64 6.18 -29.87
CA LYS A 728 30.09 5.36 -30.96
C LYS A 728 28.93 4.45 -30.54
N MET A 729 28.42 4.63 -29.31
CA MET A 729 27.29 3.86 -28.80
C MET A 729 25.96 4.37 -29.38
N PRO A 730 24.94 3.49 -29.47
CA PRO A 730 23.58 3.92 -29.78
C PRO A 730 23.11 5.03 -28.84
N TYR A 731 22.29 5.95 -29.31
CA TYR A 731 21.83 7.13 -28.61
C TYR A 731 21.16 6.84 -27.24
N ASP A 732 20.65 5.65 -27.02
CA ASP A 732 19.97 5.21 -25.80
C ASP A 732 20.61 3.98 -25.15
N TRP A 733 21.86 3.72 -25.46
CA TRP A 733 22.60 2.60 -24.88
C TRP A 733 22.76 2.75 -23.36
N GLY A 734 22.94 3.94 -22.87
CA GLY A 734 23.25 4.27 -21.47
C GLY A 734 22.03 4.35 -20.59
N ASN A 735 21.14 5.30 -20.88
CA ASN A 735 20.04 5.65 -19.98
C ASN A 735 18.78 6.07 -20.74
N SER A 736 17.61 5.91 -20.08
CA SER A 736 16.32 6.32 -20.60
C SER A 736 15.45 6.93 -19.49
N PHE A 737 14.77 8.08 -19.78
CA PHE A 737 13.93 8.85 -18.86
C PHE A 737 12.60 9.17 -19.56
N ALA A 738 11.53 8.48 -19.22
CA ALA A 738 10.27 8.57 -19.95
C ALA A 738 9.43 9.80 -19.56
N ALA A 739 8.87 10.47 -20.57
CA ALA A 739 7.79 11.44 -20.42
C ALA A 739 6.44 10.76 -20.20
N GLN A 740 5.40 11.55 -19.85
CA GLN A 740 4.03 11.05 -19.87
C GLN A 740 3.63 10.65 -21.32
N PRO A 741 3.02 9.46 -21.49
CA PRO A 741 2.66 9.00 -22.82
C PRO A 741 1.51 9.83 -23.44
N ILE A 742 1.56 9.96 -24.74
CA ILE A 742 0.45 10.52 -25.54
C ILE A 742 -0.32 9.35 -26.18
N ILE A 743 -1.58 9.18 -25.78
CA ILE A 743 -2.45 8.12 -26.33
C ILE A 743 -3.32 8.73 -27.41
N ARG A 744 -3.05 8.39 -28.68
CA ARG A 744 -3.67 9.05 -29.81
C ARG A 744 -3.78 8.15 -31.04
N ALA A 745 -4.89 8.26 -31.78
CA ALA A 745 -5.09 7.57 -33.07
C ALA A 745 -4.81 6.05 -33.05
N GLY A 746 -5.13 5.37 -31.95
CA GLY A 746 -4.89 3.93 -31.82
C GLY A 746 -3.46 3.53 -31.47
N GLU A 747 -2.59 4.50 -31.18
CA GLU A 747 -1.19 4.31 -30.81
C GLU A 747 -0.86 5.02 -29.49
N ILE A 748 0.10 4.48 -28.78
CA ILE A 748 0.68 5.06 -27.56
C ILE A 748 2.08 5.55 -27.92
N GLN A 749 2.32 6.85 -27.81
CA GLN A 749 3.61 7.50 -28.07
C GLN A 749 4.31 7.78 -26.75
N ILE A 750 5.50 7.23 -26.54
CA ILE A 750 6.33 7.43 -25.36
C ILE A 750 7.59 8.16 -25.79
N TYR A 751 7.62 9.48 -25.53
CA TYR A 751 8.86 10.23 -25.66
C TYR A 751 9.75 9.99 -24.46
N TYR A 752 11.07 9.94 -24.66
CA TYR A 752 12.02 9.75 -23.58
C TYR A 752 13.34 10.45 -23.83
N GLY A 753 13.91 10.98 -22.76
CA GLY A 753 15.30 11.42 -22.76
C GLY A 753 16.20 10.19 -22.78
N ALA A 754 17.19 10.20 -23.64
CA ALA A 754 18.09 9.09 -23.84
C ALA A 754 19.55 9.54 -23.76
N SER A 755 20.48 8.64 -23.43
CA SER A 755 21.91 8.93 -23.47
C SER A 755 22.75 7.74 -23.90
N ASP A 756 23.89 8.05 -24.52
CA ASP A 756 24.77 7.09 -25.20
C ASP A 756 25.81 6.42 -24.28
N TRP A 757 25.90 6.82 -22.99
CA TRP A 757 26.90 6.29 -22.06
C TRP A 757 26.38 6.14 -20.63
N TYR A 758 27.25 5.68 -19.73
CA TYR A 758 26.94 5.46 -18.31
C TYR A 758 26.42 6.70 -17.58
N PHE A 759 25.60 6.48 -16.59
CA PHE A 759 24.85 7.53 -15.90
C PHE A 759 25.72 8.63 -15.29
N PHE A 760 26.85 8.30 -14.69
CA PHE A 760 27.72 9.25 -13.98
C PHE A 760 28.90 9.73 -14.81
N ASP A 761 29.01 9.34 -16.10
CA ASP A 761 30.12 9.68 -16.96
C ASP A 761 29.74 10.74 -18.00
N TRP A 762 30.73 11.08 -18.85
CA TRP A 762 30.50 11.88 -20.04
C TRP A 762 29.56 11.14 -20.99
N ARG A 763 28.45 11.78 -21.34
CA ARG A 763 27.47 11.22 -22.28
C ARG A 763 26.78 12.30 -23.08
N LYS A 764 26.26 11.96 -24.24
CA LYS A 764 25.41 12.82 -25.06
C LYS A 764 23.95 12.49 -24.72
N GLY A 765 23.16 13.55 -24.57
CA GLY A 765 21.73 13.44 -24.34
C GLY A 765 20.90 13.66 -25.61
N SER A 766 19.73 13.10 -25.67
CA SER A 766 18.82 13.27 -26.81
C SER A 766 17.37 13.01 -26.43
N LEU A 767 16.44 13.51 -27.24
CA LEU A 767 15.03 13.11 -27.21
C LEU A 767 14.83 11.95 -28.18
N ALA A 768 14.10 10.95 -27.75
CA ALA A 768 13.72 9.81 -28.58
C ALA A 768 12.22 9.47 -28.43
N LEU A 769 11.70 8.68 -29.36
CA LEU A 769 10.35 8.20 -29.38
C LEU A 769 10.30 6.66 -29.48
N ALA A 770 9.47 6.06 -28.64
CA ALA A 770 9.04 4.67 -28.78
C ALA A 770 7.51 4.64 -28.86
N THR A 771 6.95 3.68 -29.58
CA THR A 771 5.51 3.51 -29.71
C THR A 771 5.06 2.13 -29.25
N LEU A 772 3.83 2.09 -28.76
CA LEU A 772 3.08 0.87 -28.46
C LEU A 772 1.75 0.93 -29.21
N ARG A 773 1.21 -0.23 -29.52
CA ARG A 773 -0.17 -0.34 -29.95
C ARG A 773 -1.13 0.11 -28.85
N LYS A 774 -2.33 0.50 -29.21
CA LYS A 774 -3.41 0.75 -28.23
C LYS A 774 -3.53 -0.45 -27.28
N ASP A 775 -3.69 -0.21 -25.98
CA ASP A 775 -3.79 -1.19 -24.89
C ASP A 775 -2.55 -2.09 -24.68
N GLY A 776 -1.51 -1.91 -25.47
CA GLY A 776 -0.33 -2.76 -25.50
C GLY A 776 0.64 -2.61 -24.32
N TRP A 777 0.21 -2.10 -23.16
CA TRP A 777 1.08 -1.87 -22.00
C TRP A 777 1.70 -3.14 -21.43
N ALA A 778 0.87 -4.14 -21.14
CA ALA A 778 1.28 -5.47 -20.72
C ALA A 778 0.19 -6.49 -21.02
N GLY A 779 0.59 -7.71 -21.34
CA GLY A 779 -0.33 -8.78 -21.66
C GLY A 779 0.14 -10.14 -21.14
N TYR A 780 -0.80 -11.07 -21.04
CA TYR A 780 -0.50 -12.44 -20.66
C TYR A 780 -0.07 -13.26 -21.89
N GLU A 781 0.97 -14.05 -21.70
CA GLU A 781 1.51 -15.00 -22.68
C GLU A 781 1.83 -16.34 -22.02
N PRO A 782 1.89 -17.48 -22.74
CA PRO A 782 2.23 -18.78 -22.17
C PRO A 782 3.65 -18.79 -21.56
N VAL A 783 3.78 -19.45 -20.40
CA VAL A 783 5.08 -19.76 -19.79
C VAL A 783 5.73 -20.93 -20.53
N ASP A 784 5.02 -22.06 -20.65
CA ASP A 784 5.38 -23.20 -21.49
C ASP A 784 4.61 -23.09 -22.81
N GLN A 785 5.33 -22.79 -23.90
CA GLN A 785 4.76 -22.59 -25.23
C GLN A 785 4.11 -23.86 -25.82
N ARG A 786 4.36 -25.03 -25.24
CA ARG A 786 3.77 -26.31 -25.66
C ARG A 786 2.37 -26.54 -25.13
N LYS A 787 1.90 -25.70 -24.20
CA LYS A 787 0.60 -25.81 -23.55
C LYS A 787 -0.14 -24.46 -23.67
N PRO A 788 -1.47 -24.48 -23.79
CA PRO A 788 -2.24 -23.24 -23.71
C PRO A 788 -2.02 -22.55 -22.36
N ALA A 789 -1.94 -21.23 -22.39
CA ALA A 789 -2.13 -20.44 -21.18
C ALA A 789 -3.62 -20.20 -20.97
N VAL A 790 -4.09 -20.29 -19.73
CA VAL A 790 -5.49 -20.08 -19.37
C VAL A 790 -5.61 -18.91 -18.39
N ILE A 791 -6.50 -17.98 -18.71
CA ILE A 791 -6.85 -16.86 -17.85
C ILE A 791 -8.36 -16.85 -17.65
N ARG A 792 -8.83 -16.66 -16.43
CA ARG A 792 -10.25 -16.38 -16.14
C ARG A 792 -10.42 -15.01 -15.53
N THR A 793 -11.48 -14.31 -15.95
CA THR A 793 -11.84 -13.04 -15.33
C THR A 793 -12.55 -13.26 -13.99
N THR A 794 -12.54 -12.24 -13.14
CA THR A 794 -13.53 -12.10 -12.08
C THR A 794 -14.93 -11.99 -12.72
N SER A 795 -15.97 -12.09 -11.91
CA SER A 795 -17.34 -11.89 -12.37
C SER A 795 -17.50 -10.50 -13.01
N LEU A 796 -18.08 -10.47 -14.20
CA LEU A 796 -18.38 -9.28 -15.01
C LEU A 796 -19.89 -9.05 -15.00
N ALA A 797 -20.32 -7.81 -14.82
CA ALA A 797 -21.73 -7.48 -14.94
C ALA A 797 -22.23 -7.70 -16.36
N ARG A 798 -23.48 -8.15 -16.49
CA ARG A 798 -24.15 -8.30 -17.79
C ARG A 798 -23.99 -7.04 -18.63
N THR A 799 -23.57 -7.22 -19.85
CA THR A 799 -23.38 -6.15 -20.83
C THR A 799 -23.97 -6.57 -22.18
N THR A 800 -24.33 -5.60 -22.98
CA THR A 800 -24.75 -5.75 -24.37
C THR A 800 -23.57 -5.42 -25.29
N GLY A 801 -23.70 -5.73 -26.55
CA GLY A 801 -22.72 -5.42 -27.59
C GLY A 801 -21.73 -6.55 -27.86
N LYS A 802 -20.72 -6.25 -28.66
CA LYS A 802 -19.75 -7.22 -29.15
C LYS A 802 -18.51 -7.26 -28.29
N LEU A 803 -18.04 -8.45 -27.95
CA LEU A 803 -16.75 -8.62 -27.27
C LEU A 803 -15.61 -8.43 -28.28
N ARG A 804 -14.63 -7.61 -27.92
CA ARG A 804 -13.46 -7.28 -28.73
C ARG A 804 -12.17 -7.50 -27.94
N LEU A 805 -11.13 -7.92 -28.63
CA LEU A 805 -9.81 -8.20 -28.03
C LEU A 805 -8.72 -7.30 -28.62
N CYS A 806 -7.72 -7.01 -27.77
CA CYS A 806 -6.42 -6.51 -28.19
C CYS A 806 -5.35 -7.57 -27.91
N ALA A 807 -4.73 -8.10 -28.98
CA ALA A 807 -3.80 -9.22 -28.84
C ALA A 807 -2.76 -9.26 -29.97
N ASP A 808 -1.57 -9.76 -29.65
CA ASP A 808 -0.58 -10.20 -30.63
C ASP A 808 -0.70 -11.71 -30.78
N VAL A 809 -0.83 -12.19 -32.02
CA VAL A 809 -0.90 -13.61 -32.34
C VAL A 809 0.19 -13.94 -33.34
N ALA A 810 1.14 -14.78 -32.90
CA ALA A 810 2.23 -15.24 -33.73
C ALA A 810 1.75 -16.28 -34.75
N PRO A 811 2.52 -16.59 -35.82
CA PRO A 811 2.19 -17.66 -36.76
C PRO A 811 1.93 -18.98 -36.03
N GLY A 812 0.79 -19.63 -36.33
CA GLY A 812 0.34 -20.85 -35.67
C GLY A 812 -0.27 -20.64 -34.28
N GLY A 813 -0.37 -19.40 -33.82
CA GLY A 813 -0.99 -19.05 -32.54
C GLY A 813 -2.51 -18.85 -32.64
N SER A 814 -3.17 -18.83 -31.49
CA SER A 814 -4.60 -18.56 -31.40
C SER A 814 -5.02 -18.08 -30.00
N ILE A 815 -6.13 -17.38 -29.96
CA ILE A 815 -6.84 -17.06 -28.72
C ILE A 815 -8.28 -17.52 -28.87
N ARG A 816 -8.76 -18.35 -27.92
CA ARG A 816 -10.15 -18.80 -27.83
C ARG A 816 -10.77 -18.21 -26.59
N VAL A 817 -11.96 -17.68 -26.72
CA VAL A 817 -12.71 -17.12 -25.58
C VAL A 817 -13.80 -18.11 -25.19
N ILE A 818 -13.96 -18.31 -23.90
CA ILE A 818 -14.95 -19.19 -23.29
C ILE A 818 -15.83 -18.30 -22.39
N LEU A 819 -17.11 -18.29 -22.69
CA LEU A 819 -18.10 -17.65 -21.81
C LEU A 819 -18.55 -18.66 -20.75
N MET A 820 -18.55 -18.25 -19.51
CA MET A 820 -18.92 -19.07 -18.35
C MET A 820 -20.01 -18.39 -17.52
N ASP A 821 -20.87 -19.19 -16.89
CA ASP A 821 -21.84 -18.72 -15.91
C ASP A 821 -21.19 -18.38 -14.55
N GLY A 822 -22.01 -17.98 -13.59
CA GLY A 822 -21.57 -17.66 -12.23
C GLY A 822 -20.83 -18.79 -11.51
N ASP A 823 -21.11 -20.04 -11.86
CA ASP A 823 -20.52 -21.25 -11.27
C ASP A 823 -19.31 -21.78 -12.03
N ASN A 824 -18.76 -21.02 -12.97
CA ASN A 824 -17.64 -21.37 -13.85
C ASN A 824 -17.95 -22.52 -14.82
N LYS A 825 -19.21 -22.81 -15.09
CA LYS A 825 -19.60 -23.79 -16.11
C LYS A 825 -19.57 -23.13 -17.48
N GLU A 826 -18.89 -23.76 -18.42
CA GLU A 826 -18.83 -23.30 -19.81
C GLU A 826 -20.22 -23.23 -20.43
N PHE A 827 -20.54 -22.07 -21.00
CA PHE A 827 -21.79 -21.83 -21.70
C PHE A 827 -21.59 -21.93 -23.22
N ILE A 828 -20.59 -21.21 -23.74
CA ILE A 828 -20.23 -21.21 -25.15
C ILE A 828 -18.77 -20.81 -25.34
N ALA A 829 -18.16 -21.28 -26.40
CA ALA A 829 -16.83 -20.90 -26.83
C ALA A 829 -16.82 -20.15 -28.16
N SER A 830 -15.81 -19.26 -28.34
CA SER A 830 -15.61 -18.56 -29.61
C SER A 830 -14.91 -19.43 -30.66
N LYS A 831 -15.02 -19.03 -31.94
CA LYS A 831 -14.04 -19.42 -32.94
C LYS A 831 -12.65 -18.87 -32.56
N PRO A 832 -11.55 -19.59 -32.82
CA PRO A 832 -10.20 -19.11 -32.48
C PRO A 832 -9.86 -17.84 -33.26
N LEU A 833 -9.35 -16.84 -32.56
CA LEU A 833 -8.72 -15.66 -33.17
C LEU A 833 -7.27 -16.02 -33.52
N THR A 834 -6.93 -16.03 -34.80
CA THR A 834 -5.62 -16.48 -35.31
C THR A 834 -4.76 -15.37 -35.89
N LYS A 835 -5.15 -14.11 -35.73
CA LYS A 835 -4.43 -12.93 -36.24
C LYS A 835 -4.25 -11.89 -35.14
N THR A 836 -3.16 -11.14 -35.22
CA THR A 836 -2.94 -9.94 -34.39
C THR A 836 -4.06 -8.92 -34.62
N VAL A 837 -4.66 -8.44 -33.52
CA VAL A 837 -5.79 -7.49 -33.56
C VAL A 837 -5.61 -6.40 -32.49
N THR A 838 -6.04 -5.20 -32.81
CA THR A 838 -6.08 -4.08 -31.85
C THR A 838 -7.48 -3.89 -31.26
N ASP A 839 -8.50 -4.24 -32.01
CA ASP A 839 -9.91 -4.14 -31.66
C ASP A 839 -10.70 -5.23 -32.41
N GLY A 840 -10.23 -6.48 -32.29
CA GLY A 840 -10.76 -7.63 -33.02
C GLY A 840 -12.02 -8.16 -32.38
N GLU A 841 -13.10 -8.24 -33.17
CA GLU A 841 -14.36 -8.81 -32.72
C GLU A 841 -14.26 -10.31 -32.51
N VAL A 842 -14.76 -10.78 -31.37
CA VAL A 842 -14.85 -12.21 -31.04
C VAL A 842 -16.05 -12.82 -31.76
N GLN A 843 -15.80 -13.84 -32.61
CA GLN A 843 -16.85 -14.57 -33.32
C GLN A 843 -17.23 -15.79 -32.47
N TRP A 844 -18.45 -15.79 -31.94
CA TRP A 844 -18.99 -16.93 -31.20
C TRP A 844 -19.36 -18.11 -32.10
N ALA A 845 -19.44 -19.30 -31.52
CA ALA A 845 -20.04 -20.44 -32.18
C ALA A 845 -21.56 -20.24 -32.24
N ASN A 846 -22.19 -20.82 -33.26
CA ASN A 846 -23.66 -20.89 -33.41
C ASN A 846 -24.40 -19.54 -33.41
N ASP A 847 -23.79 -18.48 -33.98
CA ASP A 847 -24.35 -17.13 -34.07
C ASP A 847 -24.87 -16.55 -32.74
N PHE A 848 -24.24 -16.95 -31.65
CA PHE A 848 -24.54 -16.48 -30.29
C PHE A 848 -24.23 -14.99 -30.12
N SER A 849 -25.11 -14.27 -29.40
CA SER A 849 -24.92 -12.87 -28.98
C SER A 849 -24.91 -12.76 -27.45
N LEU A 850 -24.10 -11.86 -26.90
CA LEU A 850 -24.06 -11.59 -25.45
C LEU A 850 -25.42 -11.12 -24.90
N ASP A 851 -26.30 -10.60 -25.73
CA ASP A 851 -27.68 -10.21 -25.35
C ASP A 851 -28.52 -11.42 -24.87
N GLN A 852 -28.15 -12.65 -25.29
CA GLN A 852 -28.81 -13.89 -24.91
C GLN A 852 -28.42 -14.40 -23.53
N ILE A 853 -27.49 -13.73 -22.84
CA ILE A 853 -27.15 -14.05 -21.47
C ILE A 853 -28.30 -13.64 -20.53
N GLU A 854 -28.92 -14.59 -19.87
CA GLU A 854 -30.01 -14.34 -18.91
C GLU A 854 -29.49 -13.90 -17.54
N SER A 855 -28.30 -14.37 -17.14
CA SER A 855 -27.65 -14.04 -15.85
C SER A 855 -27.22 -12.59 -15.78
N ASP A 856 -27.36 -11.97 -14.60
CA ASP A 856 -26.84 -10.61 -14.32
C ASP A 856 -25.31 -10.53 -14.32
N GLU A 857 -24.62 -11.65 -14.23
CA GLU A 857 -23.17 -11.75 -14.19
C GLU A 857 -22.68 -12.95 -15.01
N PHE A 858 -21.50 -12.81 -15.60
CA PHE A 858 -20.80 -13.85 -16.34
C PHE A 858 -19.28 -13.74 -16.15
N ARG A 859 -18.54 -14.74 -16.60
CA ARG A 859 -17.06 -14.73 -16.66
C ARG A 859 -16.56 -15.04 -18.04
N LEU A 860 -15.34 -14.58 -18.34
CA LEU A 860 -14.62 -14.93 -19.56
C LEU A 860 -13.40 -15.76 -19.21
N GLY A 861 -13.24 -16.89 -19.91
CA GLY A 861 -12.01 -17.65 -19.99
C GLY A 861 -11.28 -17.32 -21.29
N PHE A 862 -9.98 -17.28 -21.27
CA PHE A 862 -9.12 -17.10 -22.45
C PHE A 862 -8.11 -18.23 -22.51
N GLU A 863 -8.14 -19.02 -23.57
CA GLU A 863 -7.11 -20.00 -23.91
C GLU A 863 -6.16 -19.36 -24.93
N ILE A 864 -4.89 -19.23 -24.57
CA ILE A 864 -3.89 -18.49 -25.35
C ILE A 864 -2.79 -19.46 -25.79
N VAL A 865 -2.59 -19.61 -27.08
CA VAL A 865 -1.56 -20.43 -27.70
C VAL A 865 -0.68 -19.54 -28.56
N ASN A 866 0.63 -19.51 -28.30
CA ASN A 866 1.60 -18.72 -29.05
C ASN A 866 1.10 -17.28 -29.38
N ALA A 867 0.55 -16.63 -28.36
CA ALA A 867 -0.06 -15.30 -28.47
C ALA A 867 0.11 -14.52 -27.16
N LYS A 868 -0.12 -13.21 -27.20
CA LYS A 868 -0.15 -12.32 -26.03
C LYS A 868 -1.45 -11.52 -26.03
N LEU A 869 -2.24 -11.63 -24.94
CA LEU A 869 -3.51 -10.95 -24.76
C LEU A 869 -3.36 -9.76 -23.80
N TYR A 870 -3.71 -8.55 -24.25
CA TYR A 870 -3.53 -7.30 -23.51
C TYR A 870 -4.82 -6.80 -22.83
N SER A 871 -5.91 -6.81 -23.56
CA SER A 871 -7.20 -6.27 -23.09
C SER A 871 -8.37 -6.92 -23.79
N PHE A 872 -9.54 -6.74 -23.19
CA PHE A 872 -10.82 -6.97 -23.83
C PHE A 872 -11.76 -5.78 -23.61
N SER A 873 -12.73 -5.61 -24.49
CA SER A 873 -13.72 -4.54 -24.40
C SER A 873 -15.07 -5.00 -24.93
N PHE A 874 -16.13 -4.28 -24.55
CA PHE A 874 -17.48 -4.44 -25.07
C PHE A 874 -17.85 -3.15 -25.82
N ALA A 875 -18.29 -3.29 -27.06
CA ALA A 875 -18.71 -2.19 -27.91
C ALA A 875 -19.98 -2.58 -28.69
N ASP A 876 -20.83 -1.60 -28.95
CA ASP A 876 -22.03 -1.78 -29.75
C ASP A 876 -21.74 -2.10 -31.22
#